data_b9df1b3bbbf8ba1234aa01781a72aa42
#
_entry.id   b9df1b3bbbf8ba1234aa01781a72aa42
#
_cell.length_a   1.000
_cell.length_b   1.000
_cell.length_c   1.000
_cell.angle_alpha   90.00
_cell.angle_beta   90.00
_cell.angle_gamma   90.00
#
_symmetry.space_group_name_H-M   'P 1'
#
loop_
_entity.id
_entity.type
_entity.pdbx_description
1 polymer ?
#
loop_
_entity_poly.entity_id
_entity_poly.type
_entity_poly.pdbx_seq_one_letter_code
_entity_poly.pdbx_strand_id
1 'polypeptide(L)'
;MHTASRRNPTRSTRRLLIFLLLVALTTTTVGSPNTYGQDDALLTAPFGPALFLIRAEGETPPALLPPTTVVHARLDAPSGGHWVASGSPEDVALLVSAGLDVQIVDENTAGAIYYVADAAAPRAAELAADVGRLLWRSEMYLIVATDADHELTLLETLPPQGVSVSLLTAAPLYVDEAPPTVSTAQATAIDPAVAALLAQITPAELQTLVSQLSGHMPAPVGGGAVTIHTRYTFAGRLRDAEQFVYEYYQHLGLNVRYAPWSYGQYSGRNVVAEVRGSTQPERVLLIGGHLDSMSNAPYTGAPGADDNATGTAATLVIARLLAAYQPALTVRFIHFTGEEQGQWGSKVYAGALRRAGEQVLGFINLDMIGWDGNGDRVVEIHTGRGPKSNALADQFLERNERYGVGLSFERKTTTASRFSDHSPFWDNDYASFLVIENFFDDGRPRDRNPNYHTTGDVATQVDYDYTARIARAALATVAELAGYALEGSPGTPTATATSSPTFTPTARPDACASILLNGDFEGSGGWQFGSTPFPARYTTTHVYSGARAAQLGIPTGFANRRAYSTVFQRITIPADAETPVLLRYMERTYGAADNADYREALLLNSNYNFVARLTRSFAAGDEAWRERVFDLSAYRGRTLVVYFNVYNDGVSSQMWSFLDRIELGSCVRISSPETPTPEPTTTPGPDATPTPTAEPTQESRFILSLTPDRLYLGSLFESAAVTGTVQLGEQRTGFAWSASTDVAWLQLTRISAEEQELLVAAPVETPLEDGVYTATIRIEAAALPDVVLEAPVLYVRGEVQRLYLPTIAMRSAEP
;
A
#
# COMPACT_ATOMS: atom_id res chain seq x y z
N MET A 1 -12.45 4.65 100.67
CA MET A 1 -11.50 3.61 101.21
C MET A 1 -11.34 2.60 100.13
N HIS A 2 -10.12 2.42 99.66
CA HIS A 2 -9.52 1.26 99.04
C HIS A 2 -10.05 0.82 97.68
N THR A 3 -9.25 0.94 96.76
CA THR A 3 -8.11 0.33 96.04
C THR A 3 -8.53 -0.50 94.85
N ALA A 4 -8.10 0.01 93.73
CA ALA A 4 -7.23 -0.52 92.76
C ALA A 4 -7.39 -2.01 92.32
N SER A 5 -7.67 -2.30 91.14
CA SER A 5 -6.77 -3.20 90.35
C SER A 5 -7.09 -3.07 88.91
N ARG A 6 -6.04 -2.78 88.17
CA ARG A 6 -5.88 -2.85 86.69
C ARG A 6 -6.02 -4.32 86.25
N ARG A 7 -6.73 -4.53 85.20
CA ARG A 7 -6.31 -5.48 84.10
C ARG A 7 -6.90 -5.13 82.79
N ASN A 8 -5.98 -4.84 81.87
CA ASN A 8 -6.24 -4.70 80.40
C ASN A 8 -6.79 -6.01 79.82
N PRO A 9 -7.73 -5.92 78.87
CA PRO A 9 -7.89 -6.95 77.88
C PRO A 9 -7.36 -6.48 76.49
N THR A 10 -6.44 -7.23 76.04
CA THR A 10 -5.97 -7.50 74.69
C THR A 10 -6.81 -6.86 73.57
N ARG A 11 -6.19 -6.02 72.79
CA ARG A 11 -6.62 -5.54 71.49
C ARG A 11 -6.75 -6.72 70.49
N SER A 12 -7.95 -7.16 70.22
CA SER A 12 -8.28 -7.92 68.99
C SER A 12 -8.32 -6.96 67.83
N THR A 13 -7.30 -6.96 67.04
CA THR A 13 -7.23 -6.28 65.76
C THR A 13 -8.16 -7.00 64.80
N ARG A 14 -9.36 -6.51 64.62
CA ARG A 14 -10.17 -6.81 63.44
C ARG A 14 -9.51 -6.08 62.27
N ARG A 15 -8.77 -6.85 61.46
CA ARG A 15 -8.41 -6.42 60.13
C ARG A 15 -9.69 -6.33 59.30
N LEU A 16 -10.13 -5.10 59.08
CA LEU A 16 -11.13 -4.78 58.07
C LEU A 16 -10.46 -4.94 56.70
N LEU A 17 -10.71 -6.06 56.03
CA LEU A 17 -10.34 -6.22 54.61
C LEU A 17 -11.28 -5.31 53.82
N ILE A 18 -10.82 -4.14 53.48
CA ILE A 18 -11.40 -3.32 52.42
C ILE A 18 -11.03 -4.01 51.11
N PHE A 19 -11.95 -4.80 50.54
CA PHE A 19 -11.91 -5.18 49.15
C PHE A 19 -12.18 -3.92 48.33
N LEU A 20 -11.09 -3.27 47.90
CA LEU A 20 -11.15 -2.33 46.77
C LEU A 20 -11.42 -3.17 45.52
N LEU A 21 -12.69 -3.28 45.16
CA LEU A 21 -13.12 -3.70 43.85
C LEU A 21 -12.63 -2.60 42.86
N LEU A 22 -11.45 -2.76 42.33
CA LEU A 22 -11.04 -2.07 41.10
C LEU A 22 -11.90 -2.68 40.00
N VAL A 23 -13.06 -2.10 39.77
CA VAL A 23 -13.74 -2.23 38.48
C VAL A 23 -12.85 -1.50 37.48
N ALA A 24 -11.93 -2.23 36.87
CA ALA A 24 -11.31 -1.79 35.61
C ALA A 24 -12.46 -1.70 34.60
N LEU A 25 -13.04 -0.52 34.45
CA LEU A 25 -13.70 -0.18 33.20
C LEU A 25 -12.65 -0.30 32.11
N THR A 26 -12.53 -1.46 31.50
CA THR A 26 -12.01 -1.57 30.17
C THR A 26 -12.99 -0.84 29.26
N THR A 27 -12.79 0.45 29.11
CA THR A 27 -13.29 1.13 27.93
C THR A 27 -12.59 0.45 26.74
N THR A 28 -13.29 -0.47 26.12
CA THR A 28 -12.97 -0.87 24.76
C THR A 28 -13.07 0.39 23.92
N THR A 29 -11.95 1.08 23.78
CA THR A 29 -11.78 2.04 22.69
C THR A 29 -11.91 1.21 21.43
N VAL A 30 -13.06 1.30 20.79
CA VAL A 30 -13.19 0.89 19.38
C VAL A 30 -12.11 1.67 18.65
N GLY A 31 -11.02 1.01 18.31
CA GLY A 31 -9.90 1.61 17.61
C GLY A 31 -10.41 2.24 16.33
N SER A 32 -10.07 3.49 16.11
CA SER A 32 -10.28 4.18 14.83
C SER A 32 -9.75 3.30 13.71
N PRO A 33 -10.47 3.12 12.59
CA PRO A 33 -10.01 2.31 11.46
C PRO A 33 -8.73 2.80 10.77
N ASN A 34 -8.10 3.85 11.29
CA ASN A 34 -6.91 4.50 10.73
C ASN A 34 -5.56 4.09 11.38
N THR A 35 -5.52 3.10 12.26
CA THR A 35 -4.27 2.67 12.93
C THR A 35 -3.62 1.43 12.33
N TYR A 36 -4.11 0.93 11.19
CA TYR A 36 -3.48 -0.20 10.50
C TYR A 36 -2.22 0.27 9.77
N GLY A 37 -1.04 -0.12 10.25
CA GLY A 37 0.17 -0.05 9.45
C GLY A 37 1.33 0.85 9.90
N GLN A 38 1.46 1.20 11.18
CA GLN A 38 2.64 1.95 11.68
C GLN A 38 3.45 1.21 12.75
N ASP A 39 3.27 -0.09 12.94
CA ASP A 39 4.01 -0.81 13.98
C ASP A 39 5.14 -1.66 13.40
N ASP A 40 6.33 -1.06 13.24
CA ASP A 40 7.60 -1.75 13.06
C ASP A 40 7.81 -2.87 14.10
N ALA A 41 7.27 -2.67 15.30
CA ALA A 41 7.45 -3.59 16.43
C ALA A 41 6.96 -5.03 16.16
N LEU A 42 6.05 -5.25 15.21
CA LEU A 42 5.58 -6.60 14.85
C LEU A 42 6.61 -7.42 14.10
N LEU A 43 7.29 -6.79 13.14
CA LEU A 43 8.23 -7.47 12.26
C LEU A 43 9.66 -7.47 12.82
N THR A 44 9.98 -6.53 13.74
CA THR A 44 11.33 -6.31 14.26
C THR A 44 11.49 -6.72 15.74
N ALA A 45 10.46 -7.32 16.34
CA ALA A 45 10.57 -7.85 17.70
C ALA A 45 11.70 -8.91 17.77
N PRO A 46 12.53 -8.91 18.84
CA PRO A 46 13.58 -9.89 18.98
C PRO A 46 13.03 -11.28 19.31
N PHE A 47 13.65 -12.30 18.77
CA PHE A 47 13.43 -13.68 19.19
C PHE A 47 13.98 -13.94 20.59
N GLY A 48 13.49 -15.00 21.24
CA GLY A 48 14.14 -15.54 22.45
C GLY A 48 15.59 -15.99 22.16
N PRO A 49 16.41 -16.22 23.19
CA PRO A 49 17.86 -16.45 23.02
C PRO A 49 18.27 -17.56 22.06
N ALA A 50 17.44 -18.60 21.91
CA ALA A 50 17.65 -19.68 20.95
C ALA A 50 16.41 -19.85 20.06
N LEU A 51 16.64 -20.24 18.80
CA LEU A 51 15.60 -20.69 17.87
C LEU A 51 15.67 -22.21 17.75
N PHE A 52 14.52 -22.89 17.86
CA PHE A 52 14.43 -24.33 17.82
C PHE A 52 13.14 -24.83 17.18
N LEU A 53 13.16 -26.07 16.75
CA LEU A 53 12.03 -26.77 16.19
C LEU A 53 11.50 -27.79 17.20
N ILE A 54 10.18 -27.88 17.34
CA ILE A 54 9.50 -28.92 18.09
C ILE A 54 8.71 -29.75 17.08
N ARG A 55 8.92 -31.08 17.06
CA ARG A 55 8.15 -31.93 16.15
C ARG A 55 6.66 -31.83 16.46
N ALA A 56 5.85 -31.58 15.44
CA ALA A 56 4.42 -31.41 15.59
C ALA A 56 3.69 -32.77 15.55
N GLU A 57 3.15 -33.20 16.68
CA GLU A 57 2.35 -34.41 16.80
C GLU A 57 0.84 -34.17 16.63
N GLY A 58 0.40 -32.88 16.66
CA GLY A 58 -1.01 -32.46 16.60
C GLY A 58 -1.20 -31.15 15.87
N GLU A 59 -2.46 -30.67 15.86
CA GLU A 59 -2.88 -29.43 15.20
C GLU A 59 -2.56 -28.16 16.02
N THR A 60 -2.41 -28.33 17.35
CA THR A 60 -2.10 -27.24 18.27
C THR A 60 -0.70 -27.39 18.84
N PRO A 61 -0.02 -26.30 19.23
CA PRO A 61 1.24 -26.38 19.94
C PRO A 61 1.12 -27.24 21.22
N PRO A 62 2.22 -27.82 21.70
CA PRO A 62 2.19 -28.61 22.96
C PRO A 62 1.56 -27.82 24.10
N ALA A 63 0.65 -28.44 24.85
CA ALA A 63 -0.06 -27.80 25.95
C ALA A 63 0.85 -27.39 27.14
N LEU A 64 2.04 -27.99 27.23
CA LEU A 64 3.03 -27.76 28.31
C LEU A 64 4.25 -27.04 27.73
N LEU A 65 4.07 -25.81 27.25
CA LEU A 65 5.20 -24.95 26.89
C LEU A 65 5.71 -24.19 28.12
N PRO A 66 7.04 -24.08 28.32
CA PRO A 66 7.58 -23.16 29.31
C PRO A 66 7.08 -21.73 29.10
N PRO A 67 6.90 -20.91 30.17
CA PRO A 67 6.30 -19.59 30.07
C PRO A 67 7.06 -18.59 29.16
N THR A 68 8.35 -18.84 28.93
CA THR A 68 9.23 -18.00 28.09
C THR A 68 9.40 -18.54 26.69
N THR A 69 8.82 -19.71 26.39
CA THR A 69 8.79 -20.26 25.01
C THR A 69 7.68 -19.61 24.20
N VAL A 70 8.06 -19.05 23.04
CA VAL A 70 7.11 -18.47 22.08
C VAL A 70 7.14 -19.29 20.80
N VAL A 71 5.99 -19.79 20.36
CA VAL A 71 5.83 -20.44 19.05
C VAL A 71 5.49 -19.38 18.02
N HIS A 72 6.20 -19.40 16.89
CA HIS A 72 6.12 -18.34 15.85
C HIS A 72 5.41 -18.81 14.58
N ALA A 73 5.65 -20.05 14.18
CA ALA A 73 5.11 -20.61 12.95
C ALA A 73 4.95 -22.12 13.05
N ARG A 74 4.21 -22.69 12.12
CA ARG A 74 4.14 -24.10 11.84
C ARG A 74 4.62 -24.39 10.43
N LEU A 75 5.51 -25.34 10.24
CA LEU A 75 6.01 -25.81 8.94
C LEU A 75 5.60 -27.28 8.77
N ASP A 76 4.68 -27.53 7.86
CA ASP A 76 4.16 -28.86 7.53
C ASP A 76 4.86 -29.41 6.29
N ALA A 77 5.28 -30.66 6.33
CA ALA A 77 5.87 -31.40 5.22
C ALA A 77 5.33 -32.83 5.18
N PRO A 78 5.45 -33.57 4.06
CA PRO A 78 5.01 -34.95 3.96
C PRO A 78 5.61 -35.86 5.05
N SER A 79 6.85 -35.63 5.43
CA SER A 79 7.55 -36.36 6.51
C SER A 79 7.14 -35.99 7.94
N GLY A 80 6.29 -35.00 8.10
CA GLY A 80 5.81 -34.46 9.39
C GLY A 80 5.97 -32.96 9.51
N GLY A 81 5.25 -32.37 10.49
CA GLY A 81 5.30 -30.94 10.77
C GLY A 81 6.28 -30.59 11.89
N HIS A 82 6.62 -29.29 11.95
CA HIS A 82 7.44 -28.71 13.02
C HIS A 82 6.85 -27.38 13.46
N TRP A 83 6.82 -27.16 14.77
CA TRP A 83 6.60 -25.83 15.35
C TRP A 83 7.93 -25.10 15.42
N VAL A 84 8.03 -23.91 14.85
CA VAL A 84 9.18 -23.03 15.00
C VAL A 84 8.97 -22.21 16.27
N ALA A 85 9.90 -22.31 17.21
CA ALA A 85 9.78 -21.64 18.51
C ALA A 85 11.11 -20.99 18.92
N SER A 86 11.02 -20.01 19.82
CA SER A 86 12.18 -19.44 20.48
C SER A 86 12.00 -19.43 21.99
N GLY A 87 13.11 -19.44 22.72
CA GLY A 87 13.14 -19.46 24.17
C GLY A 87 14.55 -19.57 24.72
N SER A 88 14.66 -19.80 26.05
CA SER A 88 15.95 -19.98 26.70
C SER A 88 16.47 -21.41 26.52
N PRO A 89 17.78 -21.66 26.73
CA PRO A 89 18.34 -23.06 26.81
C PRO A 89 17.67 -23.91 27.89
N GLU A 90 17.21 -23.28 28.97
CA GLU A 90 16.49 -23.95 30.07
C GLU A 90 15.10 -24.40 29.57
N ASP A 91 14.43 -23.61 28.74
CA ASP A 91 13.16 -24.01 28.13
C ASP A 91 13.32 -25.23 27.24
N VAL A 92 14.36 -25.26 26.42
CA VAL A 92 14.70 -26.45 25.59
C VAL A 92 14.91 -27.68 26.45
N ALA A 93 15.69 -27.56 27.54
CA ALA A 93 15.92 -28.67 28.45
C ALA A 93 14.63 -29.19 29.11
N LEU A 94 13.70 -28.29 29.46
CA LEU A 94 12.37 -28.64 30.00
C LEU A 94 11.54 -29.40 28.95
N LEU A 95 11.49 -28.90 27.71
CA LEU A 95 10.73 -29.53 26.61
C LEU A 95 11.27 -30.95 26.32
N VAL A 96 12.59 -31.12 26.24
CA VAL A 96 13.24 -32.43 26.06
C VAL A 96 12.92 -33.34 27.24
N SER A 97 12.98 -32.84 28.49
CA SER A 97 12.65 -33.63 29.68
C SER A 97 11.18 -34.07 29.73
N ALA A 98 10.29 -33.29 29.11
CA ALA A 98 8.89 -33.62 28.90
C ALA A 98 8.63 -34.63 27.77
N GLY A 99 9.70 -35.12 27.12
CA GLY A 99 9.64 -36.14 26.06
C GLY A 99 9.35 -35.59 24.66
N LEU A 100 9.43 -34.27 24.45
CA LEU A 100 9.26 -33.68 23.13
C LEU A 100 10.52 -33.80 22.30
N ASP A 101 10.35 -34.01 21.00
CA ASP A 101 11.45 -34.02 20.02
C ASP A 101 11.77 -32.58 19.64
N VAL A 102 12.88 -32.05 20.14
CA VAL A 102 13.30 -30.66 19.99
C VAL A 102 14.67 -30.60 19.33
N GLN A 103 14.77 -29.83 18.26
CA GLN A 103 16.00 -29.55 17.54
C GLN A 103 16.35 -28.06 17.63
N ILE A 104 17.46 -27.71 18.29
CA ILE A 104 17.98 -26.33 18.24
C ILE A 104 18.56 -26.08 16.83
N VAL A 105 18.15 -24.99 16.22
CA VAL A 105 18.62 -24.56 14.88
C VAL A 105 19.51 -23.31 14.95
N ASP A 106 19.32 -22.45 15.97
CA ASP A 106 20.23 -21.35 16.29
C ASP A 106 20.34 -21.17 17.80
N GLU A 107 21.56 -21.20 18.32
CA GLU A 107 21.84 -21.05 19.76
C GLU A 107 21.93 -19.56 20.18
N ASN A 108 22.03 -18.63 19.21
CA ASN A 108 22.14 -17.21 19.44
C ASN A 108 21.41 -16.42 18.37
N THR A 109 20.24 -15.95 18.70
CA THR A 109 19.36 -15.20 17.80
C THR A 109 19.66 -13.69 17.72
N ALA A 110 20.62 -13.20 18.50
CA ALA A 110 20.90 -11.77 18.61
C ALA A 110 21.36 -11.19 17.26
N GLY A 111 20.62 -10.22 16.75
CA GLY A 111 20.87 -9.56 15.46
C GLY A 111 20.55 -10.42 14.23
N ALA A 112 20.07 -11.66 14.40
CA ALA A 112 19.69 -12.51 13.29
C ALA A 112 18.28 -12.15 12.77
N ILE A 113 18.14 -12.18 11.45
CA ILE A 113 16.89 -12.12 10.70
C ILE A 113 16.68 -13.49 10.06
N TYR A 114 15.50 -14.05 10.19
CA TYR A 114 15.20 -15.40 9.70
C TYR A 114 14.18 -15.38 8.58
N TYR A 115 14.48 -16.13 7.53
CA TYR A 115 13.54 -16.40 6.45
C TYR A 115 13.26 -17.90 6.36
N VAL A 116 12.01 -18.24 6.13
CA VAL A 116 11.60 -19.55 5.62
C VAL A 116 11.65 -19.44 4.10
N ALA A 117 12.38 -20.35 3.43
CA ALA A 117 12.47 -20.36 1.97
C ALA A 117 11.96 -21.69 1.38
N ASP A 118 11.50 -21.66 0.13
CA ASP A 118 11.03 -22.84 -0.59
C ASP A 118 12.19 -23.79 -0.91
N ALA A 119 12.18 -24.98 -0.31
CA ALA A 119 13.20 -26.01 -0.53
C ALA A 119 13.02 -26.77 -1.85
N ALA A 120 11.82 -26.72 -2.46
CA ALA A 120 11.50 -27.46 -3.69
C ALA A 120 12.03 -26.74 -4.95
N ALA A 121 12.33 -25.43 -4.84
CA ALA A 121 12.91 -24.68 -5.95
C ALA A 121 14.30 -25.23 -6.34
N PRO A 122 14.65 -25.22 -7.63
CA PRO A 122 15.97 -25.71 -8.08
C PRO A 122 17.11 -24.97 -7.39
N ARG A 123 18.10 -25.72 -6.86
CA ARG A 123 19.28 -25.19 -6.17
C ARG A 123 18.98 -24.32 -4.94
N ALA A 124 17.77 -24.34 -4.40
CA ALA A 124 17.37 -23.45 -3.29
C ALA A 124 18.32 -23.52 -2.10
N ALA A 125 18.71 -24.74 -1.67
CA ALA A 125 19.62 -24.91 -0.53
C ALA A 125 21.05 -24.40 -0.80
N GLU A 126 21.52 -24.50 -2.05
CA GLU A 126 22.83 -23.98 -2.46
C GLU A 126 22.79 -22.44 -2.47
N LEU A 127 21.82 -21.85 -3.14
CA LEU A 127 21.62 -20.41 -3.19
C LEU A 127 21.43 -19.81 -1.79
N ALA A 128 20.64 -20.46 -0.93
CA ALA A 128 20.43 -20.02 0.45
C ALA A 128 21.72 -20.04 1.27
N ALA A 129 22.58 -21.03 1.07
CA ALA A 129 23.87 -21.13 1.75
C ALA A 129 24.90 -20.08 1.25
N ASP A 130 24.75 -19.61 0.01
CA ASP A 130 25.61 -18.55 -0.56
C ASP A 130 25.29 -17.15 -0.01
N VAL A 131 24.03 -16.91 0.41
CA VAL A 131 23.56 -15.57 0.83
C VAL A 131 23.19 -15.48 2.30
N GLY A 132 23.30 -16.57 3.07
CA GLY A 132 22.96 -16.60 4.48
C GLY A 132 23.43 -17.88 5.15
N ARG A 133 23.14 -18.03 6.44
CA ARG A 133 23.38 -19.26 7.19
C ARG A 133 22.20 -20.21 7.02
N LEU A 134 22.34 -21.26 6.23
CA LEU A 134 21.33 -22.33 6.15
C LEU A 134 21.31 -23.09 7.47
N LEU A 135 20.24 -22.94 8.26
CA LEU A 135 20.11 -23.51 9.60
C LEU A 135 19.40 -24.86 9.61
N TRP A 136 18.42 -25.02 8.74
CA TRP A 136 17.61 -26.24 8.70
C TRP A 136 17.02 -26.45 7.31
N ARG A 137 16.71 -27.70 7.00
CA ARG A 137 16.14 -28.14 5.74
C ARG A 137 15.14 -29.26 5.92
N SER A 138 13.98 -29.17 5.28
CA SER A 138 13.04 -30.27 5.03
C SER A 138 12.84 -30.49 3.53
N GLU A 139 11.83 -31.26 3.17
CA GLU A 139 11.42 -31.48 1.78
C GLU A 139 10.82 -30.21 1.16
N MET A 140 10.13 -29.38 1.98
CA MET A 140 9.41 -28.20 1.51
C MET A 140 10.02 -26.87 1.96
N TYR A 141 10.78 -26.86 3.06
CA TYR A 141 11.23 -25.62 3.68
C TYR A 141 12.72 -25.60 4.01
N LEU A 142 13.32 -24.43 3.88
CA LEU A 142 14.60 -24.08 4.44
C LEU A 142 14.39 -23.02 5.53
N ILE A 143 15.21 -23.02 6.58
CA ILE A 143 15.35 -21.88 7.48
C ILE A 143 16.72 -21.28 7.25
N VAL A 144 16.73 -20.01 6.86
CA VAL A 144 17.94 -19.26 6.53
C VAL A 144 18.03 -18.06 7.46
N ALA A 145 19.19 -17.88 8.10
CA ALA A 145 19.48 -16.70 8.89
C ALA A 145 20.37 -15.74 8.12
N THR A 146 20.07 -14.47 8.23
CA THR A 146 20.87 -13.34 7.73
C THR A 146 20.94 -12.26 8.80
N ASP A 147 21.48 -11.11 8.49
CA ASP A 147 21.49 -9.91 9.33
C ASP A 147 21.08 -8.67 8.51
N ALA A 148 20.96 -7.52 9.17
CA ALA A 148 20.51 -6.29 8.52
C ALA A 148 21.41 -5.80 7.37
N ASP A 149 22.72 -6.16 7.40
CA ASP A 149 23.67 -5.74 6.37
C ASP A 149 23.62 -6.62 5.12
N HIS A 150 23.17 -7.88 5.27
CA HIS A 150 23.15 -8.89 4.19
C HIS A 150 21.73 -9.25 3.74
N GLU A 151 20.69 -8.78 4.44
CA GLU A 151 19.29 -9.10 4.12
C GLU A 151 18.92 -8.75 2.68
N LEU A 152 19.31 -7.56 2.21
CA LEU A 152 19.04 -7.15 0.84
C LEU A 152 19.67 -8.11 -0.19
N THR A 153 20.89 -8.62 0.08
CA THR A 153 21.54 -9.60 -0.78
C THR A 153 20.73 -10.89 -0.87
N LEU A 154 20.15 -11.35 0.24
CA LEU A 154 19.27 -12.53 0.25
C LEU A 154 18.03 -12.26 -0.61
N LEU A 155 17.36 -11.12 -0.42
CA LEU A 155 16.13 -10.75 -1.12
C LEU A 155 16.34 -10.45 -2.62
N GLU A 156 17.51 -9.99 -3.01
CA GLU A 156 17.88 -9.77 -4.42
C GLU A 156 18.45 -11.03 -5.10
N THR A 157 18.66 -12.12 -4.33
CA THR A 157 19.20 -13.38 -4.88
C THR A 157 18.16 -14.48 -4.95
N LEU A 158 17.49 -14.79 -3.84
CA LEU A 158 16.58 -15.96 -3.78
C LEU A 158 15.32 -15.77 -4.64
N PRO A 159 14.49 -14.72 -4.47
CA PRO A 159 13.26 -14.56 -5.24
C PRO A 159 13.50 -14.46 -6.74
N PRO A 160 14.49 -13.71 -7.27
CA PRO A 160 14.76 -13.67 -8.71
C PRO A 160 15.19 -15.02 -9.32
N GLN A 161 15.60 -15.98 -8.50
CA GLN A 161 15.94 -17.34 -8.92
C GLN A 161 14.75 -18.32 -8.72
N GLY A 162 13.58 -17.80 -8.40
CA GLY A 162 12.36 -18.58 -8.20
C GLY A 162 12.31 -19.32 -6.86
N VAL A 163 13.08 -18.87 -5.86
CA VAL A 163 13.04 -19.37 -4.48
C VAL A 163 12.18 -18.42 -3.66
N SER A 164 10.92 -18.76 -3.45
CA SER A 164 10.01 -17.96 -2.62
C SER A 164 10.51 -17.88 -1.18
N VAL A 165 10.32 -16.74 -0.56
CA VAL A 165 10.76 -16.48 0.82
C VAL A 165 9.60 -15.94 1.67
N SER A 166 9.62 -16.26 2.97
CA SER A 166 8.69 -15.72 3.97
C SER A 166 9.48 -15.27 5.19
N LEU A 167 9.36 -14.02 5.58
CA LEU A 167 9.99 -13.49 6.79
C LEU A 167 9.43 -14.24 8.02
N LEU A 168 10.30 -14.89 8.79
CA LEU A 168 9.91 -15.43 10.09
C LEU A 168 9.95 -14.29 11.12
N THR A 169 8.84 -14.03 11.76
CA THR A 169 8.72 -12.97 12.78
C THR A 169 8.72 -13.57 14.17
N ALA A 170 9.18 -12.81 15.16
CA ALA A 170 9.12 -13.22 16.57
C ALA A 170 7.71 -13.07 17.19
N ALA A 171 6.72 -12.65 16.41
CA ALA A 171 5.34 -12.61 16.86
C ALA A 171 4.85 -14.01 17.26
N PRO A 172 4.01 -14.12 18.31
CA PRO A 172 3.45 -15.40 18.66
C PRO A 172 2.45 -15.87 17.60
N LEU A 173 2.47 -17.18 17.34
CA LEU A 173 1.40 -17.85 16.60
C LEU A 173 0.14 -17.89 17.46
N TYR A 174 -0.95 -17.40 16.91
CA TYR A 174 -2.26 -17.45 17.58
C TYR A 174 -3.00 -18.72 17.15
N VAL A 175 -3.53 -19.46 18.10
CA VAL A 175 -4.38 -20.63 17.85
C VAL A 175 -5.53 -20.59 18.87
N ASP A 176 -6.75 -20.29 18.40
CA ASP A 176 -7.95 -20.32 19.26
C ASP A 176 -8.65 -21.68 19.17
N GLU A 177 -9.14 -22.16 20.29
CA GLU A 177 -9.78 -23.49 20.41
C GLU A 177 -11.17 -23.57 19.75
N ALA A 178 -11.86 -22.45 19.50
CA ALA A 178 -13.21 -22.44 18.95
C ALA A 178 -13.26 -21.85 17.53
N PRO A 179 -13.70 -22.61 16.52
CA PRO A 179 -13.92 -22.07 15.20
C PRO A 179 -15.14 -21.14 15.19
N PRO A 180 -15.08 -19.94 14.57
CA PRO A 180 -16.30 -19.24 14.21
C PRO A 180 -17.03 -20.10 13.20
N THR A 181 -18.27 -20.46 13.52
CA THR A 181 -19.14 -21.21 12.60
C THR A 181 -19.47 -20.33 11.42
N VAL A 182 -18.80 -20.57 10.28
CA VAL A 182 -19.38 -20.22 8.97
C VAL A 182 -20.68 -20.99 8.90
N SER A 183 -21.84 -20.32 8.82
CA SER A 183 -23.12 -20.99 8.68
C SER A 183 -23.07 -21.87 7.44
N THR A 184 -23.10 -23.17 7.64
CA THR A 184 -23.12 -24.18 6.56
C THR A 184 -24.52 -24.39 6.00
N ALA A 185 -25.42 -23.40 6.13
CA ALA A 185 -26.70 -23.47 5.43
C ALA A 185 -26.40 -23.45 3.93
N GLN A 186 -26.25 -24.61 3.33
CA GLN A 186 -26.09 -24.79 1.89
C GLN A 186 -27.37 -24.33 1.20
N ALA A 187 -27.27 -23.18 0.52
CA ALA A 187 -28.27 -22.86 -0.49
C ALA A 187 -28.12 -23.91 -1.61
N THR A 188 -29.16 -24.72 -1.85
CA THR A 188 -29.11 -25.76 -2.87
C THR A 188 -29.47 -25.25 -4.26
N ALA A 189 -29.90 -23.99 -4.38
CA ALA A 189 -30.35 -23.38 -5.61
C ALA A 189 -29.36 -22.32 -6.12
N ILE A 190 -29.21 -22.23 -7.43
CA ILE A 190 -28.51 -21.13 -8.11
C ILE A 190 -29.29 -19.83 -7.82
N ASP A 191 -28.59 -18.80 -7.34
CA ASP A 191 -29.14 -17.45 -7.29
C ASP A 191 -29.04 -16.83 -8.69
N PRO A 192 -30.17 -16.48 -9.34
CA PRO A 192 -30.15 -15.90 -10.68
C PRO A 192 -29.43 -14.56 -10.75
N ALA A 193 -29.42 -13.76 -9.67
CA ALA A 193 -28.76 -12.47 -9.64
C ALA A 193 -27.24 -12.65 -9.57
N VAL A 194 -26.75 -13.59 -8.75
CA VAL A 194 -25.34 -13.98 -8.76
C VAL A 194 -24.94 -14.49 -10.14
N ALA A 195 -25.73 -15.43 -10.73
CA ALA A 195 -25.43 -15.96 -12.06
C ALA A 195 -25.33 -14.85 -13.13
N ALA A 196 -26.19 -13.84 -13.06
CA ALA A 196 -26.14 -12.68 -13.95
C ALA A 196 -24.88 -11.82 -13.76
N LEU A 197 -24.36 -11.72 -12.55
CA LEU A 197 -23.07 -11.05 -12.28
C LEU A 197 -21.90 -11.86 -12.81
N LEU A 198 -21.90 -13.20 -12.63
CA LEU A 198 -20.84 -14.07 -13.13
C LEU A 198 -20.69 -13.97 -14.66
N ALA A 199 -21.81 -13.82 -15.38
CA ALA A 199 -21.82 -13.66 -16.84
C ALA A 199 -21.18 -12.34 -17.31
N GLN A 200 -21.01 -11.34 -16.43
CA GLN A 200 -20.39 -10.07 -16.77
C GLN A 200 -18.87 -10.09 -16.64
N ILE A 201 -18.28 -11.13 -16.03
CA ILE A 201 -16.83 -11.29 -16.02
C ILE A 201 -16.36 -11.77 -17.39
N THR A 202 -15.62 -10.92 -18.10
CA THR A 202 -15.12 -11.21 -19.44
C THR A 202 -13.60 -11.37 -19.48
N PRO A 203 -13.04 -12.29 -20.27
CA PRO A 203 -11.61 -12.40 -20.51
C PRO A 203 -10.99 -11.09 -21.02
N ALA A 204 -11.69 -10.34 -21.86
CA ALA A 204 -11.20 -9.09 -22.44
C ALA A 204 -10.98 -7.97 -21.40
N GLU A 205 -11.85 -7.86 -20.38
CA GLU A 205 -11.68 -6.90 -19.30
C GLU A 205 -10.47 -7.25 -18.44
N LEU A 206 -10.33 -8.53 -18.07
CA LEU A 206 -9.18 -9.03 -17.32
C LEU A 206 -7.89 -8.79 -18.09
N GLN A 207 -7.86 -9.09 -19.39
CA GLN A 207 -6.73 -8.82 -20.27
C GLN A 207 -6.34 -7.35 -20.28
N THR A 208 -7.30 -6.45 -20.32
CA THR A 208 -7.04 -5.01 -20.27
C THR A 208 -6.35 -4.61 -18.98
N LEU A 209 -6.89 -5.03 -17.82
CA LEU A 209 -6.33 -4.69 -16.51
C LEU A 209 -4.95 -5.32 -16.30
N VAL A 210 -4.77 -6.58 -16.64
CA VAL A 210 -3.46 -7.26 -16.57
C VAL A 210 -2.46 -6.57 -17.49
N SER A 211 -2.85 -6.20 -18.73
CA SER A 211 -1.99 -5.49 -19.66
C SER A 211 -1.55 -4.12 -19.14
N GLN A 212 -2.42 -3.41 -18.43
CA GLN A 212 -2.10 -2.13 -17.79
C GLN A 212 -1.15 -2.30 -16.61
N LEU A 213 -1.40 -3.28 -15.74
CA LEU A 213 -0.58 -3.57 -14.57
C LEU A 213 0.80 -4.11 -14.93
N SER A 214 0.92 -4.89 -16.01
CA SER A 214 2.18 -5.51 -16.45
C SER A 214 2.98 -4.67 -17.46
N GLY A 215 2.52 -3.45 -17.76
CA GLY A 215 3.21 -2.53 -18.67
C GLY A 215 3.10 -2.87 -20.17
N HIS A 216 2.25 -3.84 -20.53
CA HIS A 216 1.96 -4.15 -21.93
C HIS A 216 1.09 -3.04 -22.58
N MET A 217 0.26 -2.38 -21.78
CA MET A 217 -0.51 -1.19 -22.16
C MET A 217 -0.31 -0.09 -21.12
N PRO A 218 -0.36 1.19 -21.52
CA PRO A 218 -0.35 2.27 -20.54
C PRO A 218 -1.59 2.23 -19.62
N ALA A 219 -1.38 2.43 -18.32
CA ALA A 219 -2.43 2.57 -17.32
C ALA A 219 -2.82 4.04 -17.14
N PRO A 220 -4.10 4.38 -16.91
CA PRO A 220 -4.51 5.73 -16.54
C PRO A 220 -4.13 5.99 -15.07
N VAL A 221 -3.15 6.86 -14.84
CA VAL A 221 -2.65 7.21 -13.51
C VAL A 221 -2.51 8.72 -13.40
N GLY A 222 -3.11 9.33 -12.38
CA GLY A 222 -3.01 10.76 -12.13
C GLY A 222 -3.56 11.64 -13.26
N GLY A 223 -4.51 11.13 -14.04
CA GLY A 223 -5.05 11.81 -15.23
C GLY A 223 -4.15 11.73 -16.47
N GLY A 224 -3.04 11.00 -16.42
CA GLY A 224 -2.13 10.72 -17.54
C GLY A 224 -2.13 9.24 -17.93
N ALA A 225 -1.29 8.89 -18.93
CA ALA A 225 -1.05 7.51 -19.34
C ALA A 225 0.38 7.12 -18.91
N VAL A 226 0.52 6.11 -18.07
CA VAL A 226 1.78 5.65 -17.49
C VAL A 226 2.00 4.19 -17.84
N THR A 227 3.20 3.84 -18.34
CA THR A 227 3.58 2.45 -18.57
C THR A 227 4.28 1.90 -17.32
N ILE A 228 3.67 0.88 -16.69
CA ILE A 228 4.15 0.27 -15.45
C ILE A 228 5.08 -0.89 -15.79
N HIS A 229 6.35 -0.61 -16.08
CA HIS A 229 7.32 -1.64 -16.50
C HIS A 229 7.74 -2.58 -15.36
N THR A 230 7.60 -2.16 -14.12
CA THR A 230 7.93 -2.93 -12.94
C THR A 230 7.06 -2.51 -11.77
N ARG A 231 6.66 -3.51 -10.97
CA ARG A 231 5.99 -3.31 -9.69
C ARG A 231 6.85 -3.82 -8.52
N TYR A 232 8.14 -3.97 -8.76
CA TYR A 232 9.08 -4.42 -7.73
C TYR A 232 9.06 -3.49 -6.51
N THR A 233 8.98 -4.08 -5.31
CA THR A 233 8.80 -3.34 -4.05
C THR A 233 9.83 -2.22 -3.83
N PHE A 234 11.08 -2.44 -4.24
CA PHE A 234 12.14 -1.42 -4.10
C PHE A 234 12.23 -0.47 -5.30
N ALA A 235 11.42 -0.66 -6.34
CA ALA A 235 11.36 0.26 -7.46
C ALA A 235 10.31 1.35 -7.23
N GLY A 236 10.67 2.61 -7.47
CA GLY A 236 9.75 3.74 -7.31
C GLY A 236 8.45 3.62 -8.15
N ARG A 237 8.46 2.81 -9.20
CA ARG A 237 7.33 2.57 -10.10
C ARG A 237 6.18 1.77 -9.51
N LEU A 238 6.40 1.03 -8.43
CA LEU A 238 5.28 0.41 -7.69
C LEU A 238 4.22 1.44 -7.27
N ARG A 239 4.64 2.69 -7.01
CA ARG A 239 3.73 3.80 -6.68
C ARG A 239 2.70 4.09 -7.78
N ASP A 240 3.07 3.90 -9.05
CA ASP A 240 2.17 4.09 -10.18
C ASP A 240 1.07 3.01 -10.17
N ALA A 241 1.42 1.76 -9.87
CA ALA A 241 0.46 0.66 -9.73
C ALA A 241 -0.47 0.85 -8.52
N GLU A 242 0.10 1.23 -7.36
CA GLU A 242 -0.69 1.55 -6.17
C GLU A 242 -1.70 2.68 -6.45
N GLN A 243 -1.29 3.72 -7.16
CA GLN A 243 -2.16 4.83 -7.52
C GLN A 243 -3.22 4.40 -8.55
N PHE A 244 -2.86 3.59 -9.55
CA PHE A 244 -3.81 3.03 -10.52
C PHE A 244 -4.94 2.27 -9.83
N VAL A 245 -4.60 1.34 -8.93
CA VAL A 245 -5.57 0.55 -8.16
C VAL A 245 -6.41 1.45 -7.24
N TYR A 246 -5.78 2.40 -6.57
CA TYR A 246 -6.46 3.36 -5.72
C TYR A 246 -7.49 4.19 -6.49
N GLU A 247 -7.10 4.77 -7.62
CA GLU A 247 -7.97 5.57 -8.49
C GLU A 247 -9.09 4.72 -9.10
N TYR A 248 -8.82 3.46 -9.45
CA TYR A 248 -9.85 2.53 -9.92
C TYR A 248 -10.97 2.39 -8.89
N TYR A 249 -10.64 2.15 -7.62
CA TYR A 249 -11.63 2.06 -6.55
C TYR A 249 -12.33 3.39 -6.26
N GLN A 250 -11.63 4.51 -6.37
CA GLN A 250 -12.26 5.84 -6.25
C GLN A 250 -13.32 6.06 -7.34
N HIS A 251 -13.05 5.67 -8.58
CA HIS A 251 -14.03 5.78 -9.68
C HIS A 251 -15.26 4.89 -9.47
N LEU A 252 -15.12 3.78 -8.75
CA LEU A 252 -16.26 2.96 -8.32
C LEU A 252 -17.04 3.57 -7.14
N GLY A 253 -16.58 4.66 -6.56
CA GLY A 253 -17.19 5.30 -5.39
C GLY A 253 -16.94 4.54 -4.08
N LEU A 254 -15.98 3.61 -4.04
CA LEU A 254 -15.65 2.84 -2.85
C LEU A 254 -14.80 3.66 -1.88
N ASN A 255 -14.92 3.33 -0.59
CA ASN A 255 -14.05 3.86 0.44
C ASN A 255 -12.68 3.20 0.32
N VAL A 256 -11.72 3.89 -0.29
CA VAL A 256 -10.37 3.39 -0.53
C VAL A 256 -9.35 4.15 0.31
N ARG A 257 -8.36 3.43 0.82
CA ARG A 257 -7.26 3.98 1.62
C ARG A 257 -5.96 3.24 1.37
N TYR A 258 -4.85 3.88 1.65
CA TYR A 258 -3.58 3.20 1.80
C TYR A 258 -3.43 2.69 3.24
N ALA A 259 -2.94 1.46 3.39
CA ALA A 259 -2.56 0.88 4.67
C ALA A 259 -1.02 0.75 4.69
N PRO A 260 -0.30 1.72 5.27
CA PRO A 260 1.15 1.73 5.27
C PRO A 260 1.70 0.59 6.13
N TRP A 261 2.87 0.09 5.76
CA TRP A 261 3.68 -0.83 6.54
C TRP A 261 5.13 -0.37 6.57
N SER A 262 5.86 -0.77 7.61
CA SER A 262 7.30 -0.59 7.69
C SER A 262 7.97 -1.83 8.28
N TYR A 263 9.21 -2.06 7.88
CA TYR A 263 10.05 -3.15 8.34
C TYR A 263 11.51 -2.73 8.24
N GLY A 264 12.18 -2.55 9.37
CA GLY A 264 13.55 -2.03 9.43
C GLY A 264 13.66 -0.69 8.70
N GLN A 265 14.49 -0.66 7.67
CA GLN A 265 14.65 0.52 6.81
C GLN A 265 13.64 0.60 5.65
N TYR A 266 12.86 -0.45 5.43
CA TYR A 266 11.92 -0.56 4.32
C TYR A 266 10.53 -0.07 4.71
N SER A 267 9.82 0.48 3.75
CA SER A 267 8.43 0.91 3.95
C SER A 267 7.65 0.86 2.65
N GLY A 268 6.38 0.54 2.77
CA GLY A 268 5.45 0.51 1.64
C GLY A 268 4.02 0.74 2.11
N ARG A 269 3.07 0.44 1.26
CA ARG A 269 1.65 0.61 1.58
C ARG A 269 0.80 -0.35 0.76
N ASN A 270 -0.11 -1.03 1.42
CA ASN A 270 -1.16 -1.80 0.77
C ASN A 270 -2.28 -0.85 0.30
N VAL A 271 -3.02 -1.26 -0.72
CA VAL A 271 -4.25 -0.55 -1.15
C VAL A 271 -5.46 -1.34 -0.66
N VAL A 272 -6.35 -0.69 0.07
CA VAL A 272 -7.53 -1.32 0.66
C VAL A 272 -8.78 -0.53 0.30
N ALA A 273 -9.72 -1.18 -0.40
CA ALA A 273 -11.05 -0.64 -0.62
C ALA A 273 -12.08 -1.39 0.21
N GLU A 274 -13.13 -0.72 0.65
CA GLU A 274 -14.12 -1.29 1.55
C GLU A 274 -15.54 -0.95 1.11
N VAL A 275 -16.41 -1.97 1.14
CA VAL A 275 -17.87 -1.81 1.16
C VAL A 275 -18.36 -2.22 2.53
N ARG A 276 -18.82 -1.24 3.31
CA ARG A 276 -19.26 -1.47 4.69
C ARG A 276 -20.56 -2.26 4.73
N GLY A 277 -20.63 -3.28 5.58
CA GLY A 277 -21.83 -4.10 5.81
C GLY A 277 -22.99 -3.30 6.40
N SER A 278 -24.22 -3.69 6.03
CA SER A 278 -25.45 -3.04 6.47
C SER A 278 -25.99 -3.58 7.78
N THR A 279 -25.83 -4.89 8.04
CA THR A 279 -26.42 -5.56 9.21
C THR A 279 -25.40 -6.09 10.20
N GLN A 280 -24.22 -6.46 9.74
CA GLN A 280 -23.11 -6.98 10.54
C GLN A 280 -21.78 -6.30 10.11
N PRO A 281 -21.69 -4.96 10.23
CA PRO A 281 -20.54 -4.20 9.71
C PRO A 281 -19.21 -4.49 10.44
N GLU A 282 -19.28 -5.09 11.64
CA GLU A 282 -18.12 -5.51 12.42
C GLU A 282 -17.47 -6.81 11.92
N ARG A 283 -18.20 -7.60 11.12
CA ARG A 283 -17.67 -8.82 10.51
C ARG A 283 -17.15 -8.54 9.12
N VAL A 284 -15.92 -8.97 8.85
CA VAL A 284 -15.18 -8.60 7.64
C VAL A 284 -14.82 -9.84 6.82
N LEU A 285 -15.15 -9.82 5.54
CA LEU A 285 -14.64 -10.76 4.55
C LEU A 285 -13.61 -10.05 3.66
N LEU A 286 -12.42 -10.63 3.48
CA LEU A 286 -11.39 -10.10 2.62
C LEU A 286 -11.23 -10.93 1.35
N ILE A 287 -10.90 -10.24 0.26
CA ILE A 287 -10.47 -10.83 -1.01
C ILE A 287 -9.37 -9.96 -1.62
N GLY A 288 -8.36 -10.58 -2.20
CA GLY A 288 -7.25 -9.87 -2.85
C GLY A 288 -6.03 -10.75 -3.05
N GLY A 289 -4.89 -10.13 -3.13
CA GLY A 289 -3.56 -10.70 -3.28
C GLY A 289 -2.54 -9.58 -3.32
N HIS A 290 -1.32 -9.88 -3.74
CA HIS A 290 -0.30 -8.83 -3.81
C HIS A 290 -0.34 -8.05 -5.13
N LEU A 291 0.26 -6.87 -5.08
CA LEU A 291 0.36 -5.92 -6.19
C LEU A 291 1.79 -5.81 -6.71
N ASP A 292 2.78 -5.96 -5.84
CA ASP A 292 4.18 -5.97 -6.25
C ASP A 292 4.49 -7.16 -7.17
N SER A 293 5.63 -7.15 -7.81
CA SER A 293 6.07 -8.20 -8.75
C SER A 293 7.58 -8.36 -8.73
N MET A 294 8.05 -9.53 -9.14
CA MET A 294 9.45 -9.89 -9.19
C MET A 294 9.88 -10.32 -10.60
N SER A 295 11.16 -10.23 -10.89
CA SER A 295 11.76 -10.85 -12.06
C SER A 295 13.28 -10.99 -11.89
N ASN A 296 13.93 -11.60 -12.87
CA ASN A 296 15.39 -11.65 -12.98
C ASN A 296 16.05 -10.31 -13.37
N ALA A 297 15.23 -9.25 -13.57
CA ALA A 297 15.67 -7.86 -13.79
C ALA A 297 14.73 -6.86 -13.09
N PRO A 298 14.53 -6.97 -11.75
CA PRO A 298 13.36 -6.44 -11.06
C PRO A 298 13.25 -4.92 -11.10
N TYR A 299 14.34 -4.18 -11.14
CA TYR A 299 14.31 -2.72 -11.18
C TYR A 299 13.89 -2.14 -12.53
N THR A 300 14.09 -2.89 -13.63
CA THR A 300 13.88 -2.39 -14.99
C THR A 300 12.74 -3.07 -15.72
N GLY A 301 12.39 -4.29 -15.34
CA GLY A 301 11.36 -5.06 -16.00
C GLY A 301 10.87 -6.22 -15.17
N ALA A 302 9.87 -5.99 -14.32
CA ALA A 302 9.11 -7.04 -13.63
C ALA A 302 7.64 -6.91 -14.02
N PRO A 303 7.26 -7.45 -15.20
CA PRO A 303 5.89 -7.33 -15.69
C PRO A 303 4.90 -8.01 -14.75
N GLY A 304 5.22 -9.23 -14.25
CA GLY A 304 4.40 -9.96 -13.30
C GLY A 304 2.95 -10.06 -13.78
N ALA A 305 2.74 -10.51 -15.02
CA ALA A 305 1.40 -10.51 -15.59
C ALA A 305 0.53 -11.58 -14.93
N ASP A 306 1.07 -12.75 -14.73
CA ASP A 306 0.46 -13.79 -13.94
C ASP A 306 0.71 -13.58 -12.45
N ASP A 307 1.95 -13.27 -12.09
CA ASP A 307 2.42 -13.02 -10.72
C ASP A 307 2.61 -11.52 -10.42
N ASN A 308 1.63 -10.80 -9.85
CA ASN A 308 0.25 -11.19 -9.59
C ASN A 308 -0.72 -10.11 -10.11
N ALA A 309 -0.54 -9.71 -11.39
CA ALA A 309 -1.55 -8.82 -12.00
C ALA A 309 -2.87 -9.56 -12.28
N THR A 310 -2.88 -10.90 -12.42
CA THR A 310 -4.09 -11.68 -12.59
C THR A 310 -4.98 -11.63 -11.36
N GLY A 311 -4.46 -11.91 -10.16
CA GLY A 311 -5.20 -11.82 -8.90
C GLY A 311 -5.66 -10.40 -8.60
N THR A 312 -4.81 -9.40 -8.87
CA THR A 312 -5.17 -7.98 -8.77
C THR A 312 -6.33 -7.64 -9.71
N ALA A 313 -6.26 -8.01 -11.01
CA ALA A 313 -7.31 -7.73 -12.00
C ALA A 313 -8.64 -8.42 -11.64
N ALA A 314 -8.59 -9.68 -11.22
CA ALA A 314 -9.79 -10.40 -10.78
C ALA A 314 -10.47 -9.68 -9.59
N THR A 315 -9.69 -9.24 -8.60
CA THR A 315 -10.19 -8.50 -7.43
C THR A 315 -10.83 -7.17 -7.84
N LEU A 316 -10.23 -6.43 -8.78
CA LEU A 316 -10.78 -5.17 -9.31
C LEU A 316 -12.12 -5.40 -10.03
N VAL A 317 -12.23 -6.44 -10.85
CA VAL A 317 -13.47 -6.78 -11.58
C VAL A 317 -14.57 -7.21 -10.59
N ILE A 318 -14.25 -8.01 -9.59
CA ILE A 318 -15.19 -8.42 -8.54
C ILE A 318 -15.71 -7.20 -7.78
N ALA A 319 -14.82 -6.30 -7.39
CA ALA A 319 -15.21 -5.05 -6.72
C ALA A 319 -16.13 -4.19 -7.58
N ARG A 320 -15.83 -4.04 -8.88
CA ARG A 320 -16.67 -3.29 -9.82
C ARG A 320 -18.10 -3.85 -9.90
N LEU A 321 -18.21 -5.16 -9.96
CA LEU A 321 -19.51 -5.82 -10.04
C LEU A 321 -20.32 -5.73 -8.75
N LEU A 322 -19.64 -5.70 -7.59
CA LEU A 322 -20.29 -5.64 -6.28
C LEU A 322 -20.45 -4.22 -5.73
N ALA A 323 -19.78 -3.22 -6.29
CA ALA A 323 -19.79 -1.84 -5.79
C ALA A 323 -21.20 -1.20 -5.74
N ALA A 324 -22.11 -1.62 -6.62
CA ALA A 324 -23.47 -1.09 -6.67
C ALA A 324 -24.43 -1.72 -5.64
N TYR A 325 -24.00 -2.76 -4.93
CA TYR A 325 -24.84 -3.56 -4.04
C TYR A 325 -24.36 -3.47 -2.60
N GLN A 326 -25.30 -3.57 -1.66
CA GLN A 326 -25.01 -3.46 -0.23
C GLN A 326 -24.87 -4.86 0.38
N PRO A 327 -23.69 -5.20 0.95
CA PRO A 327 -23.53 -6.47 1.67
C PRO A 327 -24.11 -6.43 3.07
N ALA A 328 -24.37 -7.59 3.66
CA ALA A 328 -24.69 -7.72 5.07
C ALA A 328 -23.42 -7.57 5.94
N LEU A 329 -22.32 -8.21 5.55
CA LEU A 329 -21.00 -8.11 6.16
C LEU A 329 -20.16 -7.04 5.44
N THR A 330 -19.17 -6.48 6.11
CA THR A 330 -18.16 -5.64 5.46
C THR A 330 -17.27 -6.48 4.53
N VAL A 331 -17.07 -6.00 3.30
CA VAL A 331 -16.14 -6.63 2.34
C VAL A 331 -14.97 -5.69 2.11
N ARG A 332 -13.74 -6.20 2.22
CA ARG A 332 -12.51 -5.50 1.87
C ARG A 332 -11.84 -6.15 0.68
N PHE A 333 -11.54 -5.33 -0.32
CA PHE A 333 -10.71 -5.66 -1.47
C PHE A 333 -9.32 -5.14 -1.16
N ILE A 334 -8.32 -6.03 -1.15
CA ILE A 334 -6.99 -5.67 -0.67
C ILE A 334 -5.91 -6.09 -1.66
N HIS A 335 -4.92 -5.19 -1.84
CA HIS A 335 -3.73 -5.43 -2.63
C HIS A 335 -2.51 -5.17 -1.75
N PHE A 336 -1.80 -6.23 -1.42
CA PHE A 336 -0.60 -6.17 -0.60
C PHE A 336 0.60 -5.73 -1.41
N THR A 337 1.64 -5.22 -0.74
CA THR A 337 2.95 -4.93 -1.30
C THR A 337 4.03 -5.44 -0.36
N GLY A 338 5.20 -5.79 -0.92
CA GLY A 338 6.27 -6.45 -0.16
C GLY A 338 5.99 -7.93 0.08
N GLU A 339 5.14 -8.54 -0.75
CA GLU A 339 4.90 -9.98 -0.72
C GLU A 339 6.15 -10.72 -1.15
N GLU A 340 6.73 -10.34 -2.26
CA GLU A 340 7.90 -10.92 -2.92
C GLU A 340 9.18 -10.89 -2.06
N GLN A 341 9.19 -10.06 -1.01
CA GLN A 341 10.27 -9.94 -0.04
C GLN A 341 9.96 -10.64 1.29
N GLY A 342 8.89 -11.44 1.34
CA GLY A 342 8.52 -12.24 2.51
C GLY A 342 7.24 -11.80 3.21
N GLN A 343 6.24 -11.35 2.45
CA GLN A 343 4.88 -11.02 2.87
C GLN A 343 4.81 -9.87 3.89
N TRP A 344 5.66 -8.85 3.75
CA TRP A 344 5.73 -7.77 4.75
C TRP A 344 4.41 -7.03 4.92
N GLY A 345 3.76 -6.66 3.81
CA GLY A 345 2.50 -5.92 3.85
C GLY A 345 1.35 -6.69 4.48
N SER A 346 1.22 -7.97 4.17
CA SER A 346 0.17 -8.83 4.73
C SER A 346 0.46 -9.23 6.17
N LYS A 347 1.73 -9.44 6.58
CA LYS A 347 2.10 -9.70 7.99
C LYS A 347 1.73 -8.51 8.88
N VAL A 348 2.10 -7.29 8.49
CA VAL A 348 1.73 -6.08 9.24
C VAL A 348 0.21 -5.94 9.31
N TYR A 349 -0.48 -6.17 8.19
CA TYR A 349 -1.92 -5.99 8.11
C TYR A 349 -2.68 -7.04 8.96
N ALA A 350 -2.38 -8.33 8.80
CA ALA A 350 -3.01 -9.40 9.58
C ALA A 350 -2.75 -9.26 11.09
N GLY A 351 -1.51 -8.93 11.47
CA GLY A 351 -1.17 -8.65 12.86
C GLY A 351 -1.90 -7.43 13.44
N ALA A 352 -2.11 -6.38 12.64
CA ALA A 352 -2.89 -5.22 13.05
C ALA A 352 -4.37 -5.55 13.25
N LEU A 353 -4.97 -6.36 12.37
CA LEU A 353 -6.34 -6.87 12.53
C LEU A 353 -6.49 -7.66 13.84
N ARG A 354 -5.52 -8.55 14.15
CA ARG A 354 -5.53 -9.37 15.37
C ARG A 354 -5.46 -8.49 16.62
N ARG A 355 -4.56 -7.52 16.68
CA ARG A 355 -4.46 -6.58 17.82
C ARG A 355 -5.69 -5.72 17.99
N ALA A 356 -6.34 -5.33 16.90
CA ALA A 356 -7.60 -4.59 16.94
C ALA A 356 -8.80 -5.45 17.35
N GLY A 357 -8.64 -6.78 17.41
CA GLY A 357 -9.74 -7.70 17.69
C GLY A 357 -10.78 -7.72 16.58
N GLU A 358 -10.39 -7.44 15.32
CA GLU A 358 -11.35 -7.46 14.21
C GLU A 358 -11.90 -8.86 13.94
N GLN A 359 -13.19 -8.93 13.69
CA GLN A 359 -13.89 -10.17 13.40
C GLN A 359 -13.77 -10.53 11.91
N VAL A 360 -12.62 -11.04 11.54
CA VAL A 360 -12.37 -11.48 10.16
C VAL A 360 -13.03 -12.83 9.93
N LEU A 361 -14.02 -12.89 9.04
CA LEU A 361 -14.68 -14.13 8.62
C LEU A 361 -13.72 -15.01 7.82
N GLY A 362 -12.90 -14.38 6.95
CA GLY A 362 -11.87 -15.05 6.18
C GLY A 362 -11.23 -14.16 5.15
N PHE A 363 -10.15 -14.67 4.56
CA PHE A 363 -9.43 -14.05 3.45
C PHE A 363 -9.32 -15.05 2.28
N ILE A 364 -9.78 -14.63 1.10
CA ILE A 364 -9.64 -15.35 -0.17
C ILE A 364 -8.45 -14.71 -0.89
N ASN A 365 -7.32 -15.41 -0.92
CA ASN A 365 -6.10 -14.94 -1.58
C ASN A 365 -6.06 -15.46 -3.01
N LEU A 366 -6.00 -14.56 -3.97
CA LEU A 366 -5.85 -14.87 -5.41
C LEU A 366 -4.42 -14.53 -5.82
N ASP A 367 -3.67 -15.54 -6.24
CA ASP A 367 -2.26 -15.40 -6.57
C ASP A 367 -1.87 -16.36 -7.69
N MET A 368 -1.32 -15.82 -8.78
CA MET A 368 -0.99 -16.58 -9.99
C MET A 368 -2.16 -17.42 -10.48
N ILE A 369 -3.16 -16.78 -11.09
CA ILE A 369 -4.40 -17.43 -11.53
C ILE A 369 -4.58 -17.38 -13.07
N GLY A 370 -3.48 -17.29 -13.81
CA GLY A 370 -3.49 -17.04 -15.24
C GLY A 370 -2.77 -18.06 -16.12
N TRP A 371 -2.21 -19.14 -15.58
CA TRP A 371 -1.56 -20.17 -16.38
C TRP A 371 -2.29 -21.50 -16.32
N ASP A 372 -2.67 -22.04 -17.48
CA ASP A 372 -3.24 -23.37 -17.70
C ASP A 372 -2.65 -23.94 -19.01
N GLY A 373 -1.36 -24.26 -18.99
CA GLY A 373 -0.61 -24.64 -20.17
C GLY A 373 -1.00 -25.99 -20.74
N ASN A 374 -1.59 -26.87 -19.93
CA ASN A 374 -2.07 -28.18 -20.34
C ASN A 374 -3.59 -28.23 -20.63
N GLY A 375 -4.33 -27.18 -20.29
CA GLY A 375 -5.77 -27.01 -20.57
C GLY A 375 -6.70 -27.85 -19.69
N ASP A 376 -6.24 -28.35 -18.54
CA ASP A 376 -7.04 -29.25 -17.67
C ASP A 376 -7.86 -28.49 -16.61
N ARG A 377 -7.62 -27.16 -16.44
CA ARG A 377 -8.29 -26.24 -15.51
C ARG A 377 -8.16 -26.66 -14.06
N VAL A 378 -7.03 -27.26 -13.70
CA VAL A 378 -6.72 -27.59 -12.32
C VAL A 378 -6.27 -26.34 -11.60
N VAL A 379 -6.85 -26.12 -10.40
CA VAL A 379 -6.52 -25.03 -9.47
C VAL A 379 -6.12 -25.65 -8.15
N GLU A 380 -5.00 -25.23 -7.60
CA GLU A 380 -4.61 -25.61 -6.24
C GLU A 380 -5.27 -24.70 -5.20
N ILE A 381 -5.77 -25.33 -4.14
CA ILE A 381 -6.41 -24.66 -3.00
C ILE A 381 -5.60 -24.99 -1.76
N HIS A 382 -4.78 -24.06 -1.29
CA HIS A 382 -3.93 -24.23 -0.13
C HIS A 382 -4.64 -23.72 1.12
N THR A 383 -5.14 -24.66 1.95
CA THR A 383 -5.90 -24.36 3.17
C THR A 383 -5.07 -24.52 4.45
N GLY A 384 -3.95 -25.23 4.36
CA GLY A 384 -3.31 -25.75 5.56
C GLY A 384 -4.21 -26.74 6.31
N ARG A 385 -3.83 -27.10 7.53
CA ARG A 385 -4.59 -28.06 8.37
C ARG A 385 -5.76 -27.43 9.11
N GLY A 386 -5.81 -26.09 9.19
CA GLY A 386 -6.77 -25.36 9.99
C GLY A 386 -8.22 -25.61 9.56
N PRO A 387 -9.13 -26.02 10.47
CA PRO A 387 -10.53 -26.32 10.13
C PRO A 387 -11.28 -25.08 9.61
N LYS A 388 -10.94 -23.87 10.09
CA LYS A 388 -11.55 -22.60 9.64
C LYS A 388 -11.26 -22.34 8.16
N SER A 389 -10.01 -22.52 7.74
CA SER A 389 -9.60 -22.35 6.34
C SER A 389 -10.19 -23.40 5.42
N ASN A 390 -10.24 -24.65 5.88
CA ASN A 390 -10.90 -25.73 5.15
C ASN A 390 -12.38 -25.46 4.93
N ALA A 391 -13.10 -25.01 5.97
CA ALA A 391 -14.51 -24.66 5.86
C ALA A 391 -14.78 -23.48 4.91
N LEU A 392 -13.88 -22.48 4.89
CA LEU A 392 -13.97 -21.36 3.95
C LEU A 392 -13.72 -21.81 2.51
N ALA A 393 -12.73 -22.67 2.29
CA ALA A 393 -12.45 -23.24 0.97
C ALA A 393 -13.61 -24.14 0.47
N ASP A 394 -14.26 -24.91 1.36
CA ASP A 394 -15.45 -25.70 1.00
C ASP A 394 -16.55 -24.84 0.37
N GLN A 395 -16.69 -23.60 0.84
CA GLN A 395 -17.63 -22.63 0.28
C GLN A 395 -17.25 -22.22 -1.14
N PHE A 396 -15.96 -22.05 -1.42
CA PHE A 396 -15.46 -21.72 -2.76
C PHE A 396 -15.65 -22.90 -3.75
N LEU A 397 -15.30 -24.10 -3.34
CA LEU A 397 -15.47 -25.30 -4.16
C LEU A 397 -16.94 -25.58 -4.49
N GLU A 398 -17.81 -25.44 -3.49
CA GLU A 398 -19.26 -25.65 -3.66
C GLU A 398 -19.85 -24.67 -4.68
N ARG A 399 -19.43 -23.40 -4.68
CA ARG A 399 -19.92 -22.40 -5.66
C ARG A 399 -19.43 -22.69 -7.06
N ASN A 400 -18.20 -23.16 -7.22
CA ASN A 400 -17.73 -23.60 -8.53
C ASN A 400 -18.66 -24.68 -9.13
N GLU A 401 -19.02 -25.68 -8.32
CA GLU A 401 -19.90 -26.76 -8.75
C GLU A 401 -21.33 -26.26 -9.04
N ARG A 402 -21.92 -25.52 -8.08
CA ARG A 402 -23.30 -25.06 -8.13
C ARG A 402 -23.57 -24.12 -9.31
N TYR A 403 -22.63 -23.21 -9.59
CA TYR A 403 -22.72 -22.28 -10.72
C TYR A 403 -22.15 -22.81 -12.03
N GLY A 404 -21.64 -24.04 -12.03
CA GLY A 404 -21.12 -24.70 -13.26
C GLY A 404 -19.92 -23.97 -13.84
N VAL A 405 -19.02 -23.42 -12.99
CA VAL A 405 -17.86 -22.65 -13.45
C VAL A 405 -16.87 -23.54 -14.19
N GLY A 406 -16.74 -24.81 -13.80
CA GLY A 406 -16.00 -25.84 -14.53
C GLY A 406 -14.50 -25.83 -14.30
N LEU A 407 -14.07 -25.51 -13.07
CA LEU A 407 -12.71 -25.72 -12.57
C LEU A 407 -12.59 -27.10 -11.90
N SER A 408 -11.40 -27.67 -11.96
CA SER A 408 -10.99 -28.83 -11.18
C SER A 408 -10.09 -28.39 -10.03
N PHE A 409 -10.18 -29.03 -8.87
CA PHE A 409 -9.42 -28.57 -7.71
C PHE A 409 -8.52 -29.64 -7.11
N GLU A 410 -7.32 -29.21 -6.74
CA GLU A 410 -6.42 -29.93 -5.85
C GLU A 410 -6.31 -29.21 -4.51
N ARG A 411 -6.83 -29.84 -3.44
CA ARG A 411 -6.70 -29.25 -2.10
C ARG A 411 -5.40 -29.67 -1.44
N LYS A 412 -4.59 -28.68 -1.05
CA LYS A 412 -3.37 -28.89 -0.30
C LYS A 412 -3.62 -28.54 1.18
N THR A 413 -3.42 -29.52 2.04
CA THR A 413 -3.56 -29.38 3.50
C THR A 413 -2.21 -29.54 4.19
N THR A 414 -1.62 -30.71 4.12
CA THR A 414 -0.31 -31.04 4.72
C THR A 414 0.87 -30.55 3.90
N THR A 415 0.66 -30.34 2.61
CA THR A 415 1.63 -29.80 1.64
C THR A 415 1.27 -28.37 1.19
N ALA A 416 0.43 -27.70 1.99
CA ALA A 416 0.04 -26.33 1.68
C ALA A 416 1.23 -25.40 1.77
N SER A 417 1.45 -24.61 0.73
CA SER A 417 2.49 -23.58 0.70
C SER A 417 2.18 -22.47 1.71
N ARG A 418 3.24 -21.86 2.26
CA ARG A 418 3.17 -20.66 3.08
C ARG A 418 3.64 -19.40 2.33
N PHE A 419 4.03 -19.56 1.07
CA PHE A 419 4.65 -18.49 0.27
C PHE A 419 3.59 -17.72 -0.51
N SER A 420 2.67 -17.06 0.21
CA SER A 420 1.77 -16.01 -0.28
C SER A 420 1.00 -15.38 0.90
N ASP A 421 0.26 -14.33 0.64
CA ASP A 421 -0.40 -13.44 1.62
C ASP A 421 -1.45 -14.10 2.53
N HIS A 422 -1.91 -15.30 2.21
CA HIS A 422 -2.84 -16.06 3.05
C HIS A 422 -2.18 -16.56 4.35
N SER A 423 -0.87 -16.85 4.32
CA SER A 423 -0.18 -17.49 5.45
C SER A 423 -0.04 -16.59 6.67
N PRO A 424 0.17 -15.27 6.59
CA PRO A 424 0.09 -14.37 7.73
C PRO A 424 -1.26 -14.37 8.45
N PHE A 425 -2.35 -14.66 7.73
CA PHE A 425 -3.68 -14.80 8.35
C PHE A 425 -3.79 -16.10 9.15
N TRP A 426 -3.18 -17.20 8.68
CA TRP A 426 -3.07 -18.43 9.49
C TRP A 426 -2.32 -18.18 10.81
N ASP A 427 -1.20 -17.46 10.75
CA ASP A 427 -0.39 -17.15 11.93
C ASP A 427 -1.13 -16.28 12.96
N ASN A 428 -2.17 -15.57 12.51
CA ASN A 428 -3.05 -14.75 13.34
C ASN A 428 -4.41 -15.41 13.64
N ASP A 429 -4.55 -16.73 13.38
CA ASP A 429 -5.75 -17.53 13.63
C ASP A 429 -6.99 -17.08 12.84
N TYR A 430 -6.79 -16.50 11.68
CA TYR A 430 -7.87 -16.20 10.74
C TYR A 430 -8.02 -17.29 9.68
N ALA A 431 -9.25 -17.56 9.26
CA ALA A 431 -9.50 -18.40 8.11
C ALA A 431 -8.91 -17.73 6.85
N SER A 432 -8.11 -18.45 6.09
CA SER A 432 -7.64 -17.99 4.78
C SER A 432 -7.24 -19.16 3.91
N PHE A 433 -7.27 -18.98 2.61
CA PHE A 433 -6.72 -19.96 1.68
C PHE A 433 -6.20 -19.26 0.43
N LEU A 434 -5.20 -19.90 -0.18
CA LEU A 434 -4.63 -19.48 -1.45
C LEU A 434 -5.36 -20.22 -2.59
N VAL A 435 -5.73 -19.46 -3.60
CA VAL A 435 -6.18 -19.96 -4.92
C VAL A 435 -5.04 -19.66 -5.88
N ILE A 436 -4.44 -20.70 -6.42
CA ILE A 436 -3.30 -20.62 -7.33
C ILE A 436 -3.44 -21.64 -8.45
N GLU A 437 -2.83 -21.40 -9.61
CA GLU A 437 -2.69 -22.35 -10.69
C GLU A 437 -2.06 -23.68 -10.23
N ASN A 438 -1.97 -24.69 -11.09
CA ASN A 438 -1.31 -25.97 -10.75
C ASN A 438 0.21 -25.80 -10.68
N PHE A 439 0.66 -25.14 -9.62
CA PHE A 439 2.03 -24.63 -9.48
C PHE A 439 2.99 -25.58 -8.77
N PHE A 440 2.54 -26.25 -7.68
CA PHE A 440 3.40 -27.03 -6.81
C PHE A 440 3.49 -28.49 -7.20
N ASP A 441 4.70 -29.06 -7.14
CA ASP A 441 4.96 -30.46 -7.46
C ASP A 441 4.48 -31.38 -6.33
N ASP A 442 3.47 -32.18 -6.61
CA ASP A 442 2.93 -33.20 -5.69
C ASP A 442 3.15 -34.65 -6.22
N GLY A 443 4.06 -34.80 -7.17
CA GLY A 443 4.34 -36.07 -7.85
C GLY A 443 3.45 -36.31 -9.07
N ARG A 444 2.61 -35.38 -9.47
CA ARG A 444 1.92 -35.32 -10.75
C ARG A 444 2.67 -34.38 -11.71
N PRO A 445 2.42 -34.48 -13.02
CA PRO A 445 2.92 -33.47 -13.93
C PRO A 445 2.34 -32.09 -13.54
N ARG A 446 3.18 -31.24 -12.97
CA ARG A 446 2.80 -29.86 -12.67
C ARG A 446 2.70 -29.06 -13.97
N ASP A 447 1.84 -28.08 -13.95
CA ASP A 447 1.66 -27.12 -15.05
C ASP A 447 2.09 -25.72 -14.63
N ARG A 448 3.29 -25.63 -14.02
CA ARG A 448 3.84 -24.37 -13.52
C ARG A 448 4.14 -23.41 -14.66
N ASN A 449 3.79 -22.15 -14.51
CA ASN A 449 4.18 -21.07 -15.40
C ASN A 449 5.72 -21.04 -15.59
N PRO A 450 6.25 -21.30 -16.78
CA PRO A 450 7.69 -21.32 -17.02
C PRO A 450 8.33 -19.93 -16.95
N ASN A 451 7.52 -18.87 -16.95
CA ASN A 451 7.96 -17.49 -16.88
C ASN A 451 7.96 -16.91 -15.45
N TYR A 452 7.60 -17.71 -14.44
CA TYR A 452 7.60 -17.31 -13.05
C TYR A 452 8.92 -16.62 -12.64
N HIS A 453 8.83 -15.42 -12.06
CA HIS A 453 9.94 -14.57 -11.65
C HIS A 453 10.92 -14.23 -12.79
N THR A 454 10.41 -14.11 -14.01
CA THR A 454 11.19 -13.65 -15.17
C THR A 454 10.57 -12.45 -15.87
N THR A 455 11.36 -11.76 -16.68
CA THR A 455 10.84 -10.72 -17.58
C THR A 455 9.89 -11.27 -18.65
N GLY A 456 9.77 -12.59 -18.78
CA GLY A 456 8.86 -13.29 -19.69
C GLY A 456 7.44 -13.46 -19.17
N ASP A 457 7.16 -13.13 -17.90
CA ASP A 457 5.81 -13.14 -17.34
C ASP A 457 5.01 -11.93 -17.83
N VAL A 458 4.52 -12.02 -19.06
CA VAL A 458 3.89 -10.94 -19.81
C VAL A 458 2.43 -11.24 -20.12
N ALA A 459 1.60 -10.21 -20.30
CA ALA A 459 0.16 -10.30 -20.52
C ALA A 459 -0.26 -11.24 -21.69
N THR A 460 0.63 -11.46 -22.67
CA THR A 460 0.33 -12.35 -23.82
C THR A 460 0.48 -13.84 -23.50
N GLN A 461 0.99 -14.18 -22.32
CA GLN A 461 1.15 -15.58 -21.87
C GLN A 461 0.01 -16.03 -20.94
N VAL A 462 -0.86 -15.11 -20.51
CA VAL A 462 -1.96 -15.38 -19.57
C VAL A 462 -3.15 -16.03 -20.28
N ASP A 463 -3.71 -17.10 -19.70
CA ASP A 463 -5.00 -17.69 -20.07
C ASP A 463 -6.15 -16.93 -19.37
N TYR A 464 -6.73 -15.98 -20.08
CA TYR A 464 -7.81 -15.15 -19.54
C TYR A 464 -9.15 -15.88 -19.37
N ASP A 465 -9.38 -17.00 -20.08
CA ASP A 465 -10.55 -17.83 -19.85
C ASP A 465 -10.45 -18.58 -18.52
N TYR A 466 -9.26 -19.09 -18.22
CA TYR A 466 -8.96 -19.72 -16.93
C TYR A 466 -9.06 -18.69 -15.80
N THR A 467 -8.41 -17.52 -15.91
CA THR A 467 -8.51 -16.41 -14.96
C THR A 467 -9.97 -16.00 -14.72
N ALA A 468 -10.78 -15.87 -15.80
CA ALA A 468 -12.19 -15.51 -15.68
C ALA A 468 -13.02 -16.56 -14.93
N ARG A 469 -12.71 -17.84 -15.06
CA ARG A 469 -13.36 -18.91 -14.29
C ARG A 469 -13.06 -18.79 -12.82
N ILE A 470 -11.81 -18.60 -12.44
CA ILE A 470 -11.42 -18.41 -11.03
C ILE A 470 -12.10 -17.16 -10.45
N ALA A 471 -12.09 -16.05 -11.19
CA ALA A 471 -12.77 -14.82 -10.78
C ALA A 471 -14.29 -15.02 -10.58
N ARG A 472 -14.96 -15.86 -11.41
CA ARG A 472 -16.38 -16.20 -11.23
C ARG A 472 -16.61 -16.99 -9.94
N ALA A 473 -15.80 -18.01 -9.66
CA ALA A 473 -15.92 -18.78 -8.42
C ALA A 473 -15.71 -17.89 -7.19
N ALA A 474 -14.73 -16.99 -7.25
CA ALA A 474 -14.44 -16.02 -6.21
C ALA A 474 -15.59 -15.01 -6.02
N LEU A 475 -16.13 -14.44 -7.10
CA LEU A 475 -17.27 -13.52 -7.05
C LEU A 475 -18.49 -14.18 -6.40
N ALA A 476 -18.85 -15.41 -6.83
CA ALA A 476 -19.98 -16.15 -6.24
C ALA A 476 -19.78 -16.35 -4.74
N THR A 477 -18.53 -16.68 -4.34
CA THR A 477 -18.19 -16.92 -2.94
C THR A 477 -18.33 -15.63 -2.12
N VAL A 478 -17.77 -14.51 -2.58
CA VAL A 478 -17.87 -13.21 -1.89
C VAL A 478 -19.30 -12.73 -1.81
N ALA A 479 -20.04 -12.78 -2.93
CA ALA A 479 -21.41 -12.26 -3.00
C ALA A 479 -22.33 -12.97 -1.99
N GLU A 480 -22.26 -14.28 -1.91
CA GLU A 480 -23.13 -15.04 -1.01
C GLU A 480 -22.66 -15.03 0.44
N LEU A 481 -21.35 -15.20 0.70
CA LEU A 481 -20.84 -15.18 2.08
C LEU A 481 -20.99 -13.83 2.74
N ALA A 482 -20.82 -12.75 2.00
CA ALA A 482 -21.03 -11.40 2.50
C ALA A 482 -22.52 -11.01 2.56
N GLY A 483 -23.42 -11.85 2.02
CA GLY A 483 -24.86 -11.61 2.03
C GLY A 483 -25.24 -10.35 1.25
N TYR A 484 -24.75 -10.23 0.02
CA TYR A 484 -25.17 -9.13 -0.85
C TYR A 484 -26.65 -9.26 -1.22
N ALA A 485 -27.42 -8.19 -1.00
CA ALA A 485 -28.81 -8.09 -1.42
C ALA A 485 -28.84 -7.71 -2.92
N LEU A 486 -28.81 -8.71 -3.78
CA LEU A 486 -28.81 -8.54 -5.24
C LEU A 486 -30.22 -8.36 -5.83
N GLU A 487 -31.28 -8.73 -5.05
CA GLU A 487 -32.67 -8.48 -5.41
C GLU A 487 -33.09 -7.07 -5.04
N GLY A 488 -33.62 -6.33 -6.00
CA GLY A 488 -34.08 -4.94 -5.79
C GLY A 488 -33.14 -3.86 -6.30
N SER A 489 -32.19 -4.17 -7.14
CA SER A 489 -31.39 -3.18 -7.87
C SER A 489 -32.27 -2.20 -8.63
N PRO A 490 -31.87 -0.91 -8.69
CA PRO A 490 -32.52 0.06 -9.54
C PRO A 490 -32.57 -0.50 -10.96
N GLY A 491 -33.78 -0.59 -11.50
CA GLY A 491 -34.15 -1.33 -12.70
C GLY A 491 -33.15 -1.21 -13.82
N THR A 492 -32.87 -2.36 -14.42
CA THR A 492 -32.32 -2.48 -15.77
C THR A 492 -32.96 -1.41 -16.63
N PRO A 493 -32.24 -0.53 -17.33
CA PRO A 493 -32.85 0.34 -18.30
C PRO A 493 -33.41 -0.52 -19.42
N THR A 494 -34.71 -0.78 -19.34
CA THR A 494 -35.45 -1.29 -20.49
C THR A 494 -35.35 -0.21 -21.56
N ALA A 495 -34.65 -0.50 -22.64
CA ALA A 495 -34.59 0.37 -23.80
C ALA A 495 -36.00 0.45 -24.42
N THR A 496 -36.79 1.35 -23.88
CA THR A 496 -38.00 1.81 -24.57
C THR A 496 -37.61 3.11 -25.27
N ALA A 497 -37.47 3.01 -26.56
CA ALA A 497 -37.34 4.19 -27.41
C ALA A 497 -38.57 5.06 -27.21
N THR A 498 -38.41 6.13 -26.45
CA THR A 498 -39.42 7.19 -26.36
C THR A 498 -38.72 8.52 -26.66
N SER A 499 -39.28 9.18 -27.63
CA SER A 499 -38.95 10.49 -28.16
C SER A 499 -38.48 11.51 -27.11
N SER A 500 -37.37 12.17 -27.42
CA SER A 500 -36.83 13.35 -26.73
C SER A 500 -37.91 14.34 -26.29
N PRO A 501 -38.02 14.62 -24.99
CA PRO A 501 -38.69 15.85 -24.59
C PRO A 501 -37.66 16.98 -24.61
N THR A 502 -38.03 18.05 -25.31
CA THR A 502 -37.34 19.34 -25.27
C THR A 502 -37.47 19.90 -23.84
N PHE A 503 -36.34 19.91 -23.11
CA PHE A 503 -36.32 20.54 -21.79
C PHE A 503 -36.10 22.04 -21.93
N THR A 504 -37.15 22.78 -21.55
CA THR A 504 -37.06 24.20 -21.18
C THR A 504 -36.35 24.27 -19.83
N PRO A 505 -35.28 25.03 -19.66
CA PRO A 505 -34.57 25.09 -18.39
C PRO A 505 -35.44 25.83 -17.35
N THR A 506 -36.05 25.05 -16.46
CA THR A 506 -36.61 25.59 -15.21
C THR A 506 -35.48 25.62 -14.20
N ALA A 507 -35.14 26.79 -13.71
CA ALA A 507 -34.15 26.98 -12.66
C ALA A 507 -34.49 26.10 -11.46
N ARG A 508 -33.59 25.13 -11.15
CA ARG A 508 -33.66 24.31 -9.96
C ARG A 508 -33.11 25.12 -8.79
N PRO A 509 -33.76 25.19 -7.62
CA PRO A 509 -33.22 25.90 -6.47
C PRO A 509 -31.89 25.26 -6.06
N ASP A 510 -30.86 26.07 -5.82
CA ASP A 510 -29.60 25.68 -5.23
C ASP A 510 -29.85 25.20 -3.78
N ALA A 511 -30.03 23.91 -3.61
CA ALA A 511 -30.38 23.28 -2.34
C ALA A 511 -29.21 22.60 -1.64
N CYS A 512 -27.99 23.03 -1.87
CA CYS A 512 -26.79 22.52 -1.15
C CYS A 512 -26.20 23.65 -0.31
N ALA A 513 -26.75 23.87 0.89
CA ALA A 513 -26.13 24.82 1.82
C ALA A 513 -24.88 24.18 2.42
N SER A 514 -23.74 24.83 2.21
CA SER A 514 -22.50 24.45 2.93
C SER A 514 -22.71 24.71 4.44
N ILE A 515 -22.27 23.75 5.26
CA ILE A 515 -22.22 23.90 6.72
C ILE A 515 -21.19 24.95 7.14
N LEU A 516 -20.18 25.18 6.30
CA LEU A 516 -19.18 26.22 6.45
C LEU A 516 -19.73 27.57 5.98
N LEU A 517 -19.39 28.61 6.72
CA LEU A 517 -19.70 29.99 6.35
C LEU A 517 -18.55 30.61 5.58
N ASN A 518 -18.87 31.34 4.48
CA ASN A 518 -17.86 32.09 3.73
C ASN A 518 -16.70 31.22 3.24
N GLY A 519 -17.00 30.02 2.72
CA GLY A 519 -15.98 29.09 2.24
C GLY A 519 -15.26 29.56 0.97
N ASP A 520 -15.86 30.50 0.24
CA ASP A 520 -15.29 31.24 -0.90
C ASP A 520 -14.44 32.44 -0.51
N PHE A 521 -14.34 32.77 0.80
CA PHE A 521 -13.62 33.90 1.36
C PHE A 521 -14.11 35.30 0.88
N GLU A 522 -15.18 35.40 0.17
CA GLU A 522 -15.69 36.68 -0.37
C GLU A 522 -16.30 37.59 0.70
N GLY A 523 -16.82 36.99 1.77
CA GLY A 523 -17.32 37.71 2.95
C GLY A 523 -16.24 38.03 3.97
N SER A 524 -16.60 38.68 5.09
CA SER A 524 -15.70 39.04 6.18
C SER A 524 -15.88 38.16 7.44
N GLY A 525 -16.84 37.23 7.44
CA GLY A 525 -17.18 36.38 8.59
C GLY A 525 -16.80 34.91 8.39
N GLY A 526 -17.05 34.13 9.44
CA GLY A 526 -16.88 32.66 9.41
C GLY A 526 -15.48 32.20 9.80
N TRP A 527 -14.44 32.72 9.17
CA TRP A 527 -13.06 32.28 9.39
C TRP A 527 -12.35 33.09 10.46
N GLN A 528 -11.57 32.42 11.30
CA GLN A 528 -10.67 33.01 12.28
C GLN A 528 -9.23 32.77 11.82
N PHE A 529 -8.42 33.81 11.92
CA PHE A 529 -6.99 33.78 11.60
C PHE A 529 -6.21 33.75 12.91
N GLY A 530 -5.32 32.78 13.08
CA GLY A 530 -4.56 32.63 14.31
C GLY A 530 -3.60 33.80 14.55
N SER A 531 -3.50 34.26 15.79
CA SER A 531 -2.53 35.26 16.20
C SER A 531 -1.15 34.62 16.36
N THR A 532 -0.37 34.60 15.31
CA THR A 532 0.93 33.92 15.20
C THR A 532 1.98 34.91 14.68
N PRO A 533 3.29 34.59 14.76
CA PRO A 533 4.36 35.48 14.24
C PRO A 533 4.25 35.78 12.73
N PHE A 534 3.56 34.95 11.97
CA PHE A 534 3.19 35.20 10.58
C PHE A 534 1.78 34.70 10.33
N PRO A 535 0.75 35.50 10.64
CA PRO A 535 -0.64 35.07 10.56
C PRO A 535 -1.08 34.88 9.11
N ALA A 536 -1.99 33.92 8.90
CA ALA A 536 -2.72 33.80 7.67
C ALA A 536 -3.58 35.06 7.42
N ARG A 537 -3.95 35.33 6.17
CA ARG A 537 -4.65 36.54 5.78
C ARG A 537 -5.48 36.32 4.52
N TYR A 538 -6.43 37.17 4.29
CA TYR A 538 -7.07 37.29 2.97
C TYR A 538 -6.08 37.83 1.94
N THR A 539 -6.21 37.34 0.71
CA THR A 539 -5.45 37.80 -0.44
C THR A 539 -6.34 37.98 -1.66
N THR A 540 -5.96 38.87 -2.54
CA THR A 540 -6.55 39.06 -3.87
C THR A 540 -5.64 38.55 -4.98
N THR A 541 -4.48 37.98 -4.62
CA THR A 541 -3.55 37.31 -5.53
C THR A 541 -3.73 35.81 -5.40
N HIS A 542 -3.64 35.10 -6.51
CA HIS A 542 -3.83 33.64 -6.52
C HIS A 542 -5.19 33.23 -5.94
N VAL A 543 -6.26 33.67 -6.58
CA VAL A 543 -7.65 33.33 -6.29
C VAL A 543 -8.10 32.24 -7.24
N TYR A 544 -8.77 31.20 -6.74
CA TYR A 544 -9.36 30.16 -7.58
C TYR A 544 -10.68 30.60 -8.17
N SER A 545 -11.55 31.20 -7.34
CA SER A 545 -12.85 31.70 -7.74
C SER A 545 -13.18 33.01 -7.00
N GLY A 546 -13.94 33.93 -7.65
CA GLY A 546 -14.28 35.19 -7.01
C GLY A 546 -13.14 36.21 -7.01
N ALA A 547 -13.03 36.99 -5.91
CA ALA A 547 -12.09 38.10 -5.77
C ALA A 547 -11.06 37.88 -4.63
N ARG A 548 -11.27 36.91 -3.73
CA ARG A 548 -10.40 36.67 -2.56
C ARG A 548 -10.20 35.19 -2.28
N ALA A 549 -9.08 34.92 -1.65
CA ALA A 549 -8.68 33.62 -1.12
C ALA A 549 -8.00 33.78 0.24
N ALA A 550 -7.70 32.72 0.95
CA ALA A 550 -6.85 32.75 2.14
C ALA A 550 -5.41 32.37 1.78
N GLN A 551 -4.45 33.18 2.25
CA GLN A 551 -3.02 32.90 2.16
C GLN A 551 -2.48 32.45 3.52
N LEU A 552 -1.78 31.30 3.54
CA LEU A 552 -1.12 30.72 4.71
C LEU A 552 0.39 30.54 4.43
N GLY A 553 1.21 30.57 5.49
CA GLY A 553 2.64 30.38 5.37
C GLY A 553 3.40 31.65 4.94
N ILE A 554 4.70 31.54 4.79
CA ILE A 554 5.62 32.65 4.53
C ILE A 554 6.04 32.61 3.06
N PRO A 555 5.51 33.52 2.18
CA PRO A 555 5.93 33.54 0.79
C PRO A 555 7.36 34.07 0.62
N THR A 556 7.96 33.78 -0.52
CA THR A 556 9.23 34.38 -0.92
C THR A 556 9.16 35.91 -0.90
N GLY A 557 10.25 36.56 -0.48
CA GLY A 557 10.32 38.00 -0.28
C GLY A 557 10.05 38.46 1.16
N PHE A 558 9.56 37.59 2.02
CA PHE A 558 9.54 37.84 3.47
C PHE A 558 10.67 37.07 4.18
N ALA A 559 11.17 37.61 5.30
CA ALA A 559 12.16 36.93 6.11
C ALA A 559 11.59 35.62 6.68
N ASN A 560 12.28 34.50 6.44
CA ASN A 560 11.91 33.22 7.03
C ASN A 560 12.01 33.30 8.55
N ARG A 561 11.03 32.73 9.24
CA ARG A 561 10.98 32.67 10.70
C ARG A 561 10.15 31.50 11.16
N ARG A 562 10.43 31.01 12.35
CA ARG A 562 9.60 29.97 12.95
C ARG A 562 8.19 30.53 13.20
N ALA A 563 7.21 30.01 12.50
CA ALA A 563 5.81 30.46 12.59
C ALA A 563 4.83 29.38 12.15
N TYR A 564 3.68 29.38 12.81
CA TYR A 564 2.46 28.77 12.31
C TYR A 564 1.65 29.86 11.61
N SER A 565 1.03 29.52 10.50
CA SER A 565 0.11 30.40 9.77
C SER A 565 -1.20 29.67 9.62
N THR A 566 -2.21 30.08 10.37
CA THR A 566 -3.41 29.26 10.59
C THR A 566 -4.69 30.00 10.27
N VAL A 567 -5.64 29.25 9.66
CA VAL A 567 -7.02 29.70 9.45
C VAL A 567 -7.98 28.57 9.84
N PHE A 568 -9.05 28.89 10.55
CA PHE A 568 -9.94 27.87 11.08
C PHE A 568 -11.36 28.39 11.25
N GLN A 569 -12.32 27.43 11.26
CA GLN A 569 -13.74 27.72 11.51
C GLN A 569 -14.34 26.61 12.39
N ARG A 570 -15.15 27.00 13.37
CA ARG A 570 -15.96 26.08 14.17
C ARG A 570 -17.22 25.75 13.39
N ILE A 571 -17.53 24.47 13.27
CA ILE A 571 -18.69 23.93 12.58
C ILE A 571 -19.41 22.91 13.45
N THR A 572 -20.70 22.70 13.19
CA THR A 572 -21.45 21.58 13.75
C THR A 572 -22.03 20.78 12.58
N ILE A 573 -21.62 19.52 12.49
CA ILE A 573 -22.17 18.61 11.49
C ILE A 573 -23.48 18.06 12.05
N PRO A 574 -24.64 18.27 11.42
CA PRO A 574 -25.93 17.77 11.91
C PRO A 574 -25.90 16.24 12.08
N ALA A 575 -26.56 15.72 13.10
CA ALA A 575 -26.64 14.29 13.35
C ALA A 575 -27.39 13.53 12.24
N ASP A 576 -28.33 14.24 11.60
CA ASP A 576 -29.18 13.78 10.51
C ASP A 576 -28.64 14.18 9.11
N ALA A 577 -27.41 14.72 9.03
CA ALA A 577 -26.81 15.06 7.74
C ALA A 577 -26.78 13.81 6.84
N GLU A 578 -27.17 13.99 5.59
CA GLU A 578 -27.04 12.93 4.58
C GLU A 578 -25.56 12.58 4.35
N THR A 579 -25.27 11.32 4.08
CA THR A 579 -23.91 10.85 3.78
C THR A 579 -23.71 10.66 2.28
N PRO A 580 -22.50 10.91 1.75
CA PRO A 580 -21.29 11.32 2.48
C PRO A 580 -21.32 12.83 2.85
N VAL A 581 -20.80 13.17 4.03
CA VAL A 581 -20.55 14.57 4.42
C VAL A 581 -19.11 14.90 4.02
N LEU A 582 -18.95 15.65 2.94
CA LEU A 582 -17.64 15.90 2.36
C LEU A 582 -17.13 17.31 2.68
N LEU A 583 -15.90 17.39 3.19
CA LEU A 583 -15.11 18.61 3.22
C LEU A 583 -14.32 18.68 1.90
N ARG A 584 -14.58 19.69 1.10
CA ARG A 584 -13.87 19.97 -0.16
C ARG A 584 -13.22 21.33 -0.08
N TYR A 585 -12.04 21.47 -0.65
CA TYR A 585 -11.43 22.79 -0.82
C TYR A 585 -10.40 22.77 -1.94
N MET A 586 -10.18 23.95 -2.53
CA MET A 586 -9.10 24.15 -3.49
C MET A 586 -7.87 24.64 -2.74
N GLU A 587 -6.73 24.01 -3.00
CA GLU A 587 -5.43 24.37 -2.45
C GLU A 587 -4.43 24.59 -3.58
N ARG A 588 -3.66 25.67 -3.50
CA ARG A 588 -2.51 25.92 -4.37
C ARG A 588 -1.28 26.09 -3.51
N THR A 589 -0.26 25.29 -3.78
CA THR A 589 0.87 25.08 -2.87
C THR A 589 2.16 25.61 -3.47
N TYR A 590 3.05 26.13 -2.61
CA TYR A 590 4.31 26.74 -2.96
C TYR A 590 5.40 26.38 -1.97
N GLY A 591 6.65 26.55 -2.37
CA GLY A 591 7.85 26.31 -1.56
C GLY A 591 8.53 25.00 -1.90
N ALA A 592 9.80 24.89 -1.50
CA ALA A 592 10.58 23.68 -1.68
C ALA A 592 10.14 22.61 -0.68
N ALA A 593 10.40 21.34 -1.00
CA ALA A 593 10.24 20.25 -0.05
C ALA A 593 11.19 20.47 1.13
N ASP A 594 10.68 20.28 2.34
CA ASP A 594 11.45 20.41 3.57
C ASP A 594 10.98 19.36 4.55
N ASN A 595 11.90 18.79 5.35
CA ASN A 595 11.55 17.79 6.36
C ASN A 595 10.97 18.41 7.66
N ALA A 596 11.06 19.72 7.81
CA ALA A 596 10.60 20.45 8.98
C ALA A 596 9.37 21.33 8.69
N ASP A 597 9.33 21.98 7.54
CA ASP A 597 8.20 22.80 7.10
C ASP A 597 7.08 21.93 6.56
N TYR A 598 5.83 22.23 6.91
CA TYR A 598 4.69 21.42 6.43
C TYR A 598 3.39 22.23 6.30
N ARG A 599 2.51 21.70 5.46
CA ARG A 599 1.10 22.10 5.33
C ARG A 599 0.22 21.01 5.91
N GLU A 600 -0.81 21.39 6.64
CA GLU A 600 -1.76 20.40 7.19
C GLU A 600 -3.18 20.93 7.31
N ALA A 601 -4.14 19.98 7.26
CA ALA A 601 -5.52 20.20 7.64
C ALA A 601 -5.88 19.25 8.79
N LEU A 602 -6.51 19.78 9.82
CA LEU A 602 -6.85 19.08 11.06
C LEU A 602 -8.34 19.25 11.38
N LEU A 603 -8.87 18.28 12.13
CA LEU A 603 -10.07 18.45 12.93
C LEU A 603 -9.68 18.57 14.40
N LEU A 604 -10.21 19.60 15.06
CA LEU A 604 -10.05 19.78 16.50
C LEU A 604 -11.46 19.74 17.14
N ASN A 605 -11.53 19.42 18.43
CA ASN A 605 -12.80 19.56 19.17
C ASN A 605 -13.10 21.03 19.54
N SER A 606 -14.24 21.27 20.17
CA SER A 606 -14.65 22.63 20.60
C SER A 606 -13.66 23.32 21.53
N ASN A 607 -12.77 22.58 22.20
CA ASN A 607 -11.72 23.08 23.08
C ASN A 607 -10.35 23.14 22.39
N TYR A 608 -10.31 23.04 21.06
CA TYR A 608 -9.10 23.04 20.23
C TYR A 608 -8.13 21.88 20.49
N ASN A 609 -8.57 20.79 21.12
CA ASN A 609 -7.79 19.58 21.22
C ASN A 609 -7.87 18.76 19.92
N PHE A 610 -6.78 18.12 19.56
CA PHE A 610 -6.66 17.28 18.37
C PHE A 610 -7.73 16.18 18.34
N VAL A 611 -8.40 16.02 17.20
CA VAL A 611 -9.36 14.96 16.93
C VAL A 611 -8.87 14.08 15.79
N ALA A 612 -8.49 14.67 14.65
CA ALA A 612 -7.99 13.95 13.49
C ALA A 612 -7.09 14.84 12.62
N ARG A 613 -6.16 14.21 11.94
CA ARG A 613 -5.38 14.84 10.87
C ARG A 613 -5.96 14.40 9.52
N LEU A 614 -6.46 15.35 8.75
CA LEU A 614 -6.98 15.09 7.41
C LEU A 614 -5.83 14.95 6.41
N THR A 615 -4.82 15.82 6.51
CA THR A 615 -3.61 15.75 5.69
C THR A 615 -2.44 16.43 6.40
N ARG A 616 -1.23 16.03 6.09
CA ARG A 616 0.02 16.74 6.32
C ARG A 616 0.99 16.46 5.18
N SER A 617 1.60 17.49 4.62
CA SER A 617 2.53 17.38 3.51
C SER A 617 3.78 18.19 3.76
N PHE A 618 4.93 17.57 3.55
CA PHE A 618 6.28 18.16 3.54
C PHE A 618 6.78 18.36 2.10
N ALA A 619 5.99 17.97 1.10
CA ALA A 619 6.36 18.02 -0.29
C ALA A 619 6.51 19.46 -0.81
N ALA A 620 7.31 19.64 -1.86
CA ALA A 620 7.37 20.87 -2.62
C ALA A 620 5.97 21.28 -3.11
N GLY A 621 5.75 22.57 -3.27
CA GLY A 621 4.57 23.09 -3.93
C GLY A 621 4.61 22.83 -5.43
N ASP A 622 3.46 22.51 -6.02
CA ASP A 622 3.31 22.28 -7.45
C ASP A 622 2.73 23.49 -8.21
N GLU A 623 2.48 24.57 -7.49
CA GLU A 623 1.96 25.85 -7.99
C GLU A 623 0.62 25.75 -8.76
N ALA A 624 -0.03 24.59 -8.70
CA ALA A 624 -1.33 24.34 -9.33
C ALA A 624 -2.46 24.31 -8.29
N TRP A 625 -3.65 24.72 -8.68
CA TRP A 625 -4.84 24.51 -7.87
C TRP A 625 -5.23 23.04 -7.88
N ARG A 626 -5.34 22.43 -6.69
CA ARG A 626 -5.73 21.04 -6.49
C ARG A 626 -6.94 20.96 -5.56
N GLU A 627 -7.94 20.21 -5.96
CA GLU A 627 -9.04 19.89 -5.06
C GLU A 627 -8.58 18.88 -4.01
N ARG A 628 -8.97 19.13 -2.76
CA ARG A 628 -8.82 18.21 -1.64
C ARG A 628 -10.20 17.81 -1.16
N VAL A 629 -10.40 16.50 -0.93
CA VAL A 629 -11.70 15.97 -0.51
C VAL A 629 -11.51 15.02 0.66
N PHE A 630 -12.29 15.20 1.72
CA PHE A 630 -12.26 14.37 2.92
C PHE A 630 -13.68 14.05 3.38
N ASP A 631 -13.93 12.78 3.69
CA ASP A 631 -15.23 12.35 4.23
C ASP A 631 -15.26 12.57 5.75
N LEU A 632 -16.19 13.41 6.20
CA LEU A 632 -16.43 13.71 7.61
C LEU A 632 -17.72 13.06 8.13
N SER A 633 -18.29 12.08 7.43
CA SER A 633 -19.53 11.40 7.81
C SER A 633 -19.48 10.78 9.19
N ALA A 634 -18.31 10.29 9.62
CA ALA A 634 -18.10 9.75 10.97
C ALA A 634 -18.23 10.77 12.09
N TYR A 635 -18.29 12.06 11.78
CA TYR A 635 -18.37 13.14 12.75
C TYR A 635 -19.75 13.80 12.83
N ARG A 636 -20.79 13.19 12.27
CA ARG A 636 -22.16 13.66 12.39
C ARG A 636 -22.58 13.79 13.86
N GLY A 637 -23.35 14.83 14.16
CA GLY A 637 -23.75 15.19 15.50
C GLY A 637 -22.65 15.84 16.36
N ARG A 638 -21.46 16.10 15.81
CA ARG A 638 -20.35 16.68 16.55
C ARG A 638 -20.08 18.14 16.15
N THR A 639 -19.68 18.92 17.16
CA THR A 639 -19.11 20.25 16.96
C THR A 639 -17.59 20.13 16.89
N LEU A 640 -17.01 20.61 15.79
CA LEU A 640 -15.59 20.51 15.48
C LEU A 640 -15.05 21.86 15.02
N VAL A 641 -13.73 21.97 14.96
CA VAL A 641 -13.01 23.05 14.31
C VAL A 641 -12.29 22.46 13.09
N VAL A 642 -12.64 22.93 11.91
CA VAL A 642 -11.85 22.70 10.70
C VAL A 642 -10.69 23.67 10.72
N TYR A 643 -9.46 23.15 10.70
CA TYR A 643 -8.26 23.90 10.97
C TYR A 643 -7.21 23.63 9.90
N PHE A 644 -6.77 24.69 9.23
CA PHE A 644 -5.69 24.66 8.25
C PHE A 644 -4.47 25.37 8.78
N ASN A 645 -3.30 24.84 8.51
CA ASN A 645 -2.03 25.33 9.00
C ASN A 645 -0.90 25.15 7.99
N VAL A 646 -0.03 26.14 7.91
CA VAL A 646 1.31 26.04 7.33
C VAL A 646 2.32 26.38 8.40
N TYR A 647 3.23 25.47 8.67
CA TYR A 647 4.34 25.65 9.59
C TYR A 647 5.63 25.88 8.82
N ASN A 648 6.38 26.91 9.22
CA ASN A 648 7.74 27.18 8.79
C ASN A 648 8.65 27.16 10.02
N ASP A 649 9.77 26.44 9.97
CA ASP A 649 10.72 26.31 11.08
C ASP A 649 11.66 27.52 11.23
N GLY A 650 11.75 28.31 10.16
CA GLY A 650 12.56 29.52 10.08
C GLY A 650 14.03 29.29 9.71
N VAL A 651 14.42 28.08 9.32
CA VAL A 651 15.83 27.72 9.11
C VAL A 651 16.18 27.59 7.62
N SER A 652 15.44 26.81 6.86
CA SER A 652 15.82 26.44 5.50
C SER A 652 14.94 27.08 4.43
N SER A 653 13.95 26.39 3.97
CA SER A 653 13.02 26.84 2.94
C SER A 653 11.86 27.63 3.52
N GLN A 654 11.02 28.17 2.67
CA GLN A 654 9.77 28.79 3.04
C GLN A 654 8.65 28.02 2.34
N MET A 655 7.58 27.74 3.09
CA MET A 655 6.41 27.05 2.57
C MET A 655 5.18 27.93 2.76
N TRP A 656 4.33 28.00 1.72
CA TRP A 656 3.06 28.73 1.78
C TRP A 656 2.02 28.09 0.88
N SER A 657 0.76 28.39 1.11
CA SER A 657 -0.35 27.93 0.28
C SER A 657 -1.46 28.98 0.22
N PHE A 658 -2.33 28.77 -0.77
CA PHE A 658 -3.58 29.49 -0.91
C PHE A 658 -4.72 28.48 -0.81
N LEU A 659 -5.76 28.88 -0.06
CA LEU A 659 -6.99 28.10 0.07
C LEU A 659 -8.15 28.91 -0.46
N ASP A 660 -9.03 28.23 -1.17
CA ASP A 660 -10.24 28.82 -1.72
C ASP A 660 -11.33 27.76 -1.86
N ARG A 661 -12.57 28.19 -2.00
CA ARG A 661 -13.75 27.37 -2.25
C ARG A 661 -13.84 26.17 -1.29
N ILE A 662 -13.86 26.46 0.02
CA ILE A 662 -14.00 25.44 1.06
C ILE A 662 -15.50 25.17 1.27
N GLU A 663 -15.91 23.95 1.01
CA GLU A 663 -17.29 23.49 1.13
C GLU A 663 -17.37 22.31 2.10
N LEU A 664 -18.40 22.26 2.94
CA LEU A 664 -18.70 21.12 3.79
C LEU A 664 -20.19 20.81 3.69
N GLY A 665 -20.55 19.64 3.19
CA GLY A 665 -21.94 19.25 3.05
C GLY A 665 -22.12 17.87 2.45
N SER A 666 -23.36 17.43 2.32
CA SER A 666 -23.74 16.11 1.77
C SER A 666 -24.04 16.14 0.25
N CYS A 667 -23.78 17.24 -0.43
CA CYS A 667 -24.06 17.38 -1.86
C CYS A 667 -22.84 17.13 -2.73
N VAL A 668 -22.97 16.26 -3.72
CA VAL A 668 -21.98 16.08 -4.78
C VAL A 668 -22.32 17.04 -5.91
N ARG A 669 -21.56 18.13 -6.06
CA ARG A 669 -21.59 18.91 -7.30
C ARG A 669 -20.78 18.18 -8.35
N ILE A 670 -21.41 17.72 -9.41
CA ILE A 670 -20.69 17.31 -10.61
C ILE A 670 -20.26 18.62 -11.30
N SER A 671 -18.99 18.98 -11.16
CA SER A 671 -18.41 20.08 -11.91
C SER A 671 -18.30 19.66 -13.38
N SER A 672 -19.20 20.16 -14.22
CA SER A 672 -18.89 20.24 -15.65
C SER A 672 -17.72 21.20 -15.83
N PRO A 673 -16.71 20.89 -16.67
CA PRO A 673 -15.65 21.83 -16.96
C PRO A 673 -16.27 23.10 -17.54
N GLU A 674 -16.07 24.23 -16.88
CA GLU A 674 -16.43 25.53 -17.44
C GLU A 674 -15.58 25.75 -18.69
N THR A 675 -16.26 25.82 -19.85
CA THR A 675 -15.64 26.27 -21.08
C THR A 675 -15.20 27.72 -20.86
N PRO A 676 -13.95 28.09 -21.09
CA PRO A 676 -13.51 29.48 -20.92
C PRO A 676 -14.33 30.38 -21.83
N THR A 677 -14.88 31.46 -21.26
CA THR A 677 -15.61 32.48 -21.96
C THR A 677 -14.71 33.08 -23.03
N PRO A 678 -15.10 33.06 -24.32
CA PRO A 678 -14.25 33.63 -25.34
C PRO A 678 -14.22 35.18 -25.19
N GLU A 679 -13.01 35.70 -25.17
CA GLU A 679 -12.73 37.13 -25.29
C GLU A 679 -13.42 37.71 -26.58
N PRO A 680 -13.95 38.92 -26.59
CA PRO A 680 -14.66 39.44 -27.71
C PRO A 680 -13.77 39.63 -28.93
N THR A 681 -13.95 38.80 -29.92
CA THR A 681 -13.27 38.87 -31.22
C THR A 681 -13.81 40.06 -32.02
N THR A 682 -12.96 41.01 -32.35
CA THR A 682 -13.19 42.01 -33.39
C THR A 682 -13.23 41.32 -34.76
N THR A 683 -14.34 41.50 -35.45
CA THR A 683 -14.58 40.96 -36.79
C THR A 683 -13.66 41.59 -37.81
N PRO A 684 -12.87 40.83 -38.58
CA PRO A 684 -12.29 41.33 -39.83
C PRO A 684 -13.24 41.08 -41.01
N GLY A 685 -13.30 42.04 -41.91
CA GLY A 685 -14.15 42.05 -43.10
C GLY A 685 -13.68 41.01 -44.15
N PRO A 686 -14.53 40.74 -45.18
CA PRO A 686 -14.33 39.68 -46.12
C PRO A 686 -13.35 40.11 -47.22
N ASP A 687 -12.28 39.33 -47.40
CA ASP A 687 -11.62 39.03 -48.69
C ASP A 687 -10.20 38.51 -48.48
N ALA A 688 -9.99 37.20 -48.56
CA ALA A 688 -8.77 36.59 -49.09
C ALA A 688 -8.96 35.08 -49.27
N THR A 689 -8.85 34.63 -50.47
CA THR A 689 -8.86 33.26 -50.95
C THR A 689 -7.79 32.42 -50.23
N PRO A 690 -8.06 31.18 -49.69
CA PRO A 690 -7.06 30.39 -49.04
C PRO A 690 -6.14 29.70 -50.06
N THR A 691 -4.85 29.95 -49.91
CA THR A 691 -3.78 29.15 -50.48
C THR A 691 -3.63 27.88 -49.62
N PRO A 692 -3.44 26.68 -50.19
CA PRO A 692 -3.29 25.45 -49.40
C PRO A 692 -1.99 25.50 -48.62
N THR A 693 -2.13 25.56 -47.31
CA THR A 693 -1.00 25.44 -46.37
C THR A 693 -0.68 23.95 -46.19
N ALA A 694 0.58 23.62 -46.39
CA ALA A 694 1.13 22.29 -46.17
C ALA A 694 0.90 21.85 -44.71
N GLU A 695 0.60 20.55 -44.50
CA GLU A 695 0.51 19.91 -43.22
C GLU A 695 1.78 20.22 -42.39
N PRO A 696 1.65 20.54 -41.09
CA PRO A 696 2.80 20.69 -40.22
C PRO A 696 3.45 19.32 -40.02
N THR A 697 4.67 19.18 -40.43
CA THR A 697 5.57 18.11 -40.07
C THR A 697 5.63 18.00 -38.56
N GLN A 698 5.35 16.80 -38.05
CA GLN A 698 5.47 16.41 -36.66
C GLN A 698 6.87 16.76 -36.12
N GLU A 699 6.98 17.83 -35.33
CA GLU A 699 8.20 18.13 -34.59
C GLU A 699 8.45 17.02 -33.58
N SER A 700 9.55 16.28 -33.80
CA SER A 700 10.04 15.28 -32.85
C SER A 700 10.44 16.00 -31.56
N ARG A 701 9.66 15.78 -30.50
CA ARG A 701 10.02 16.22 -29.15
C ARG A 701 11.23 15.44 -28.67
N PHE A 702 12.31 16.13 -28.41
CA PHE A 702 13.48 15.56 -27.75
C PHE A 702 13.23 15.46 -26.25
N ILE A 703 13.43 14.28 -25.67
CA ILE A 703 13.41 14.08 -24.22
C ILE A 703 14.83 13.76 -23.80
N LEU A 704 15.43 14.64 -23.00
CA LEU A 704 16.69 14.38 -22.34
C LEU A 704 16.39 13.91 -20.92
N SER A 705 16.85 12.73 -20.53
CA SER A 705 16.65 12.19 -19.18
C SER A 705 17.97 11.67 -18.62
N LEU A 706 18.13 11.75 -17.31
CA LEU A 706 19.27 11.21 -16.58
C LEU A 706 18.81 10.04 -15.72
N THR A 707 19.52 8.92 -15.84
CA THR A 707 19.26 7.73 -15.00
C THR A 707 20.58 7.19 -14.46
N PRO A 708 20.75 7.03 -13.14
CA PRO A 708 19.83 7.44 -12.07
C PRO A 708 19.77 8.96 -11.87
N ASP A 709 18.69 9.42 -11.25
CA ASP A 709 18.48 10.86 -10.95
C ASP A 709 19.35 11.41 -9.81
N ARG A 710 20.09 10.51 -9.12
CA ARG A 710 21.04 10.82 -8.04
C ARG A 710 22.21 9.86 -8.08
N LEU A 711 23.38 10.36 -7.74
CA LEU A 711 24.61 9.58 -7.67
C LEU A 711 25.10 9.50 -6.23
N TYR A 712 25.35 8.28 -5.76
CA TYR A 712 25.96 8.01 -4.46
C TYR A 712 27.34 7.43 -4.68
N LEU A 713 28.36 8.07 -4.13
CA LEU A 713 29.76 7.64 -4.16
C LEU A 713 30.24 7.48 -2.73
N GLY A 714 30.92 6.40 -2.35
CA GLY A 714 31.42 6.28 -1.00
C GLY A 714 32.23 5.02 -0.70
N SER A 715 32.93 5.04 0.43
CA SER A 715 33.72 3.91 0.91
C SER A 715 32.90 2.74 1.47
N LEU A 716 31.59 2.88 1.63
CA LEU A 716 30.68 1.77 1.91
C LEU A 716 30.52 0.82 0.71
N PHE A 717 30.94 1.28 -0.48
CA PHE A 717 30.94 0.50 -1.70
C PHE A 717 32.34 0.59 -2.28
N GLU A 718 33.20 -0.39 -1.98
CA GLU A 718 34.53 -0.45 -2.56
C GLU A 718 34.45 -0.26 -4.08
N SER A 719 34.98 0.85 -4.58
CA SER A 719 35.27 1.15 -5.98
C SER A 719 34.15 0.96 -7.00
N ALA A 720 32.91 1.17 -6.67
CA ALA A 720 31.85 1.19 -7.69
C ALA A 720 31.92 2.53 -8.46
N ALA A 721 32.42 2.49 -9.68
CA ALA A 721 32.18 3.55 -10.64
C ALA A 721 30.67 3.65 -10.87
N VAL A 722 30.05 4.75 -10.45
CA VAL A 722 28.63 4.99 -10.70
C VAL A 722 28.48 5.51 -12.11
N THR A 723 27.83 4.75 -12.95
CA THR A 723 27.55 5.13 -14.34
C THR A 723 26.16 5.75 -14.41
N GLY A 724 26.10 7.02 -14.82
CA GLY A 724 24.85 7.65 -15.23
C GLY A 724 24.67 7.47 -16.73
N THR A 725 23.50 6.98 -17.16
CA THR A 725 23.17 6.83 -18.57
C THR A 725 22.32 8.02 -18.99
N VAL A 726 22.75 8.74 -20.01
CA VAL A 726 21.92 9.73 -20.69
C VAL A 726 21.24 9.02 -21.86
N GLN A 727 19.97 8.72 -21.74
CA GLN A 727 19.17 8.22 -22.85
C GLN A 727 18.66 9.38 -23.67
N LEU A 728 19.11 9.41 -24.93
CA LEU A 728 18.54 10.27 -25.97
C LEU A 728 17.37 9.52 -26.61
N GLY A 729 16.16 10.09 -26.56
CA GLY A 729 15.00 9.52 -27.22
C GLY A 729 15.21 9.40 -28.72
N GLU A 730 14.82 8.26 -29.27
CA GLU A 730 14.84 7.79 -30.68
C GLU A 730 15.79 8.43 -31.67
N GLN A 731 16.84 7.65 -31.98
CA GLN A 731 17.60 7.62 -33.25
C GLN A 731 18.12 8.97 -33.80
N ARG A 732 19.14 9.56 -33.18
CA ARG A 732 20.15 10.34 -33.93
C ARG A 732 21.50 10.26 -33.25
N THR A 733 22.43 9.54 -33.81
CA THR A 733 23.86 9.64 -33.54
C THR A 733 24.35 11.07 -33.87
N GLY A 734 25.00 11.71 -32.91
CA GLY A 734 25.66 13.01 -33.13
C GLY A 734 25.13 14.21 -32.35
N PHE A 735 24.38 13.98 -31.28
CA PHE A 735 23.90 15.04 -30.38
C PHE A 735 25.04 15.54 -29.49
N ALA A 736 25.40 16.83 -29.62
CA ALA A 736 26.47 17.43 -28.81
C ALA A 736 25.91 17.88 -27.43
N TRP A 737 26.37 17.26 -26.37
CA TRP A 737 26.09 17.65 -25.00
C TRP A 737 27.39 17.76 -24.19
N SER A 738 27.35 18.51 -23.09
CA SER A 738 28.46 18.65 -22.17
C SER A 738 28.01 18.43 -20.75
N ALA A 739 28.89 17.90 -19.90
CA ALA A 739 28.68 17.78 -18.50
C ALA A 739 29.74 18.55 -17.71
N SER A 740 29.32 19.22 -16.66
CA SER A 740 30.21 19.97 -15.76
C SER A 740 29.83 19.68 -14.30
N THR A 741 30.73 19.97 -13.38
CA THR A 741 30.49 19.90 -11.93
C THR A 741 31.00 21.17 -11.27
N ASP A 742 30.39 21.52 -10.17
CA ASP A 742 30.71 22.70 -9.35
C ASP A 742 31.88 22.48 -8.36
N VAL A 743 32.44 21.26 -8.34
CA VAL A 743 33.48 20.88 -7.38
C VAL A 743 34.70 20.24 -8.05
N ALA A 744 35.87 20.47 -7.46
CA ALA A 744 37.14 19.97 -8.03
C ALA A 744 37.43 18.48 -7.66
N TRP A 745 36.77 17.93 -6.65
CA TRP A 745 36.97 16.57 -6.19
C TRP A 745 36.22 15.51 -7.01
N LEU A 746 35.27 15.91 -7.88
CA LEU A 746 34.50 15.01 -8.73
C LEU A 746 34.98 15.11 -10.19
N GLN A 747 35.44 14.00 -10.74
CA GLN A 747 35.85 13.90 -12.14
C GLN A 747 34.75 13.28 -12.98
N LEU A 748 34.44 13.89 -14.12
CA LEU A 748 33.44 13.38 -15.05
C LEU A 748 34.12 12.84 -16.29
N THR A 749 33.81 11.61 -16.69
CA THR A 749 34.33 10.98 -17.90
C THR A 749 33.19 10.51 -18.80
N ARG A 750 33.14 10.98 -20.04
CA ARG A 750 32.16 10.56 -21.03
C ARG A 750 32.66 9.30 -21.75
N ILE A 751 31.81 8.28 -21.83
CA ILE A 751 32.07 7.04 -22.56
C ILE A 751 30.96 6.87 -23.62
N SER A 752 31.35 6.81 -24.89
CA SER A 752 30.44 6.55 -26.01
C SER A 752 30.47 5.06 -26.34
N ALA A 753 29.32 4.38 -26.23
CA ALA A 753 29.08 3.01 -26.68
C ALA A 753 28.04 3.02 -27.82
N GLU A 754 27.99 1.97 -28.65
CA GLU A 754 27.32 1.95 -29.97
C GLU A 754 25.84 2.42 -29.99
N GLU A 755 25.14 2.45 -28.85
CA GLU A 755 23.76 2.97 -28.78
C GLU A 755 23.49 3.82 -27.52
N GLN A 756 24.46 4.03 -26.64
CA GLN A 756 24.31 4.77 -25.39
C GLN A 756 25.54 5.60 -25.07
N GLU A 757 25.29 6.82 -24.57
CA GLU A 757 26.35 7.65 -24.02
C GLU A 757 26.28 7.61 -22.49
N LEU A 758 27.40 7.18 -21.89
CA LEU A 758 27.56 7.05 -20.45
C LEU A 758 28.43 8.19 -19.90
N LEU A 759 27.97 8.78 -18.78
CA LEU A 759 28.78 9.71 -18.00
C LEU A 759 29.22 8.98 -16.72
N VAL A 760 30.55 8.81 -16.55
CA VAL A 760 31.12 8.24 -15.34
C VAL A 760 31.59 9.37 -14.44
N ALA A 761 31.07 9.40 -13.21
CA ALA A 761 31.53 10.31 -12.18
C ALA A 761 32.35 9.51 -11.15
N ALA A 762 33.56 9.97 -10.87
CA ALA A 762 34.45 9.35 -9.88
C ALA A 762 35.11 10.42 -9.02
N PRO A 763 35.31 10.19 -7.71
CA PRO A 763 36.09 11.11 -6.90
C PRO A 763 37.55 11.08 -7.35
N VAL A 764 38.16 12.27 -7.44
CA VAL A 764 39.59 12.42 -7.75
C VAL A 764 40.35 11.98 -6.50
N GLU A 765 41.49 11.29 -6.69
CA GLU A 765 42.44 10.96 -5.63
C GLU A 765 43.15 12.25 -5.10
N THR A 766 42.41 13.14 -4.49
CA THR A 766 42.97 14.23 -3.66
C THR A 766 42.78 13.85 -2.19
N PRO A 767 43.65 14.33 -1.28
CA PRO A 767 43.53 14.02 0.14
C PRO A 767 42.28 14.75 0.70
N LEU A 768 41.11 14.17 0.48
CA LEU A 768 39.91 14.56 1.18
C LEU A 768 39.94 13.94 2.59
N GLU A 769 39.58 14.70 3.61
CA GLU A 769 39.39 14.17 4.95
C GLU A 769 38.14 13.29 5.02
N ASP A 770 37.98 12.49 6.08
CA ASP A 770 36.76 11.73 6.27
C ASP A 770 35.56 12.65 6.48
N GLY A 771 34.46 12.41 5.76
CA GLY A 771 33.30 13.29 5.79
C GLY A 771 32.31 13.05 4.66
N VAL A 772 31.30 13.89 4.61
CA VAL A 772 30.22 13.87 3.60
C VAL A 772 30.43 15.05 2.65
N TYR A 773 30.50 14.76 1.38
CA TYR A 773 30.74 15.75 0.33
C TYR A 773 29.55 15.74 -0.63
N THR A 774 29.09 16.91 -1.04
CA THR A 774 28.00 17.06 -2.01
C THR A 774 28.52 17.80 -3.24
N ALA A 775 27.98 17.45 -4.41
CA ALA A 775 28.23 18.08 -5.67
C ALA A 775 26.97 18.08 -6.54
N THR A 776 27.00 18.89 -7.60
CA THR A 776 25.95 18.83 -8.63
C THR A 776 26.62 18.59 -9.98
N ILE A 777 26.15 17.58 -10.71
CA ILE A 777 26.48 17.39 -12.12
C ILE A 777 25.46 18.15 -12.95
N ARG A 778 25.92 19.02 -13.83
CA ARG A 778 25.09 19.79 -14.75
C ARG A 778 25.33 19.30 -16.16
N ILE A 779 24.26 18.97 -16.88
CA ILE A 779 24.28 18.49 -18.25
C ILE A 779 23.55 19.49 -19.14
N GLU A 780 24.21 19.97 -20.17
CA GLU A 780 23.69 20.93 -21.12
C GLU A 780 23.85 20.40 -22.56
N ALA A 781 22.85 20.63 -23.36
CA ALA A 781 22.85 20.20 -24.77
C ALA A 781 22.76 21.41 -25.70
N ALA A 782 23.68 21.53 -26.64
CA ALA A 782 23.73 22.67 -27.57
C ALA A 782 22.47 22.86 -28.43
N ALA A 783 21.70 21.77 -28.66
CA ALA A 783 20.44 21.81 -29.41
C ALA A 783 19.21 22.14 -28.55
N LEU A 784 19.37 22.23 -27.22
CA LEU A 784 18.33 22.55 -26.25
C LEU A 784 18.90 23.57 -25.24
N PRO A 785 19.16 24.81 -25.63
CA PRO A 785 19.86 25.78 -24.77
C PRO A 785 19.12 26.18 -23.50
N ASP A 786 17.80 25.93 -23.47
CA ASP A 786 16.96 26.24 -22.31
C ASP A 786 16.74 25.02 -21.38
N VAL A 787 17.31 23.86 -21.70
CA VAL A 787 17.19 22.62 -20.90
C VAL A 787 18.53 22.32 -20.25
N VAL A 788 18.58 22.43 -18.93
CA VAL A 788 19.70 22.03 -18.09
C VAL A 788 19.24 20.92 -17.17
N LEU A 789 19.88 19.75 -17.25
CA LEU A 789 19.64 18.67 -16.29
C LEU A 789 20.67 18.76 -15.15
N GLU A 790 20.21 18.66 -13.93
CA GLU A 790 21.04 18.66 -12.74
C GLU A 790 20.90 17.34 -11.98
N ALA A 791 22.03 16.67 -11.69
CA ALA A 791 22.06 15.48 -10.86
C ALA A 791 22.88 15.74 -9.59
N PRO A 792 22.28 15.67 -8.41
CA PRO A 792 23.01 15.76 -7.16
C PRO A 792 23.87 14.51 -6.93
N VAL A 793 25.08 14.75 -6.43
CA VAL A 793 26.05 13.73 -6.06
C VAL A 793 26.32 13.83 -4.57
N LEU A 794 26.28 12.69 -3.89
CA LEU A 794 26.69 12.53 -2.51
C LEU A 794 27.87 11.57 -2.45
N TYR A 795 28.99 12.01 -1.85
CA TYR A 795 30.15 11.19 -1.59
C TYR A 795 30.41 11.10 -0.10
N VAL A 796 30.51 9.86 0.42
CA VAL A 796 30.81 9.60 1.82
C VAL A 796 32.17 8.93 1.92
N ARG A 797 33.07 9.49 2.69
CA ARG A 797 34.40 8.95 2.97
C ARG A 797 34.56 8.73 4.48
N GLY A 798 35.03 7.53 4.89
CA GLY A 798 35.26 7.14 6.27
C GLY A 798 33.99 6.76 7.05
N GLU A 799 34.15 6.33 8.31
CA GLU A 799 33.03 6.02 9.19
C GLU A 799 32.26 7.28 9.62
N VAL A 800 31.01 7.41 9.18
CA VAL A 800 30.10 8.48 9.60
C VAL A 800 29.06 7.89 10.54
N GLN A 801 29.11 8.26 11.82
CA GLN A 801 28.23 7.70 12.87
C GLN A 801 26.73 8.06 12.73
N ARG A 802 26.37 9.08 11.95
CA ARG A 802 24.97 9.44 11.58
C ARG A 802 24.96 10.22 10.29
N LEU A 803 24.33 9.72 9.26
CA LEU A 803 24.12 10.44 8.01
C LEU A 803 22.71 11.09 8.04
N TYR A 804 22.66 12.42 8.15
CA TYR A 804 21.46 13.19 7.79
C TYR A 804 21.60 13.58 6.33
N LEU A 805 20.87 12.88 5.45
CA LEU A 805 20.86 13.20 4.02
C LEU A 805 20.03 14.45 3.79
N PRO A 806 20.58 15.55 3.27
CA PRO A 806 19.77 16.66 2.81
C PRO A 806 18.96 16.23 1.58
N THR A 807 17.67 16.48 1.61
CA THR A 807 16.80 16.31 0.43
C THR A 807 17.12 17.43 -0.54
N ILE A 808 17.73 17.11 -1.67
CA ILE A 808 18.04 18.08 -2.72
C ILE A 808 16.90 18.06 -3.75
N ALA A 809 16.26 19.21 -3.93
CA ALA A 809 15.13 19.37 -4.86
C ALA A 809 15.64 19.46 -6.31
N MET A 810 15.01 18.70 -7.19
CA MET A 810 15.18 18.88 -8.64
C MET A 810 14.30 20.05 -9.12
N ARG A 811 14.87 20.93 -9.93
CA ARG A 811 14.11 21.81 -10.79
C ARG A 811 14.00 21.17 -12.17
N SER A 812 12.83 20.68 -12.52
CA SER A 812 12.49 20.45 -13.93
C SER A 812 12.13 21.80 -14.53
N ALA A 813 12.85 22.23 -15.54
CA ALA A 813 12.36 23.27 -16.40
C ALA A 813 11.32 22.64 -17.32
N GLU A 814 10.05 22.98 -17.16
CA GLU A 814 9.05 22.78 -18.21
C GLU A 814 9.20 23.92 -19.23
N PRO A 815 8.92 23.62 -20.52
CA PRO A 815 9.02 24.60 -21.62
C PRO A 815 7.97 25.70 -21.54
#